data_6aa9af54e614128c3bd4457b0a4f0500
#
_entry.id   6aa9af54e614128c3bd4457b0a4f0500
#
_cell.length_a   1.000
_cell.length_b   1.000
_cell.length_c   1.000
_cell.angle_alpha   90.00
_cell.angle_beta   90.00
_cell.angle_gamma   90.00
#
_symmetry.space_group_name_H-M   'P 1'
#
loop_
_entity.id
_entity.type
_entity.pdbx_description
1 polymer ?
#
loop_
_entity_poly.entity_id
_entity_poly.type
_entity_poly.pdbx_seq_one_letter_code
_entity_poly.pdbx_strand_id
1 'polypeptide(L)'
;MTPARPAARNAVAALIIGLVLAPAPSFAADANLAAELAALKTSLNHVWVITAAALVLLMQCGFLMLEAGMVRSKNTINVAQKNVIDFFVSAFCFALFGFMLMFGPSIGGLFGMPGPIWSFEGLDDWGQTYFVFQVAFAGTAATIVSGAVAERMSYGAYIMLAALVGLVIYPVFGHWAWGVGLITDNKPWLAAQGFIDFAGSTVVHSVGAWIALAGIIMLGPRIGRFDSNGKPMPIHGHSHVLTAFGAMLLLVGWLGFNAGSTVAASGAIGKIAANTLLAAAAGGIVAVLIGRFRDRCYQTNRLINGLLAGLVGITAGCDAVGLKGAVAIGLICGAMVVYVEDFVLNQLKLDDVAGVLGVHGVAGAVGTLLVPFFALSGKLGDLTVMGSFLVQLKGVSAAFIWAFGMGLAAFWLMKKTIGIRLSAEDELRGLNVAEHGAQIGTGALQEELYRITQIDRDLTRRLDAGSGDEAGEIAKIINPFLDEFHRLQAQIARDAGRIAQASGSLKGLSERFRGDSETLDRETAEVGRSTQDLQGRSRQSAGQAEDLRDDAGRVAEAAMGMSETINELARQIGALSGSVLDVGESARRGREVSHSASELVGRSEQQMSSLVVASDQINAIADLIDDIASKTNLLALNATIEAARAGEAGRGFAVVATEVKALALQTQRATMEVKARVAALRSGTAEASQSFEALRAVLADIGGIITTIADASESQARVAGSVHGAVEDVSGRVSVVAQSVGRMSGDVVHLATYMSDVDQAISTTGHVVGQIRQTVGENVRSAQELDQRAGDLTAISATLQQSAKRYKV
;
A
#
# COMPACT_ATOMS: atom_id res chain seq x y z
N MET A 1 -50.77 1.55 10.54
CA MET A 1 -49.62 0.87 9.89
C MET A 1 -49.96 -0.59 9.80
N THR A 2 -50.33 -1.03 8.62
CA THR A 2 -50.87 -2.35 8.32
C THR A 2 -49.78 -3.37 8.14
N PRO A 3 -49.91 -4.60 8.62
CA PRO A 3 -48.93 -5.67 8.42
C PRO A 3 -49.08 -6.25 7.00
N ALA A 4 -47.92 -6.37 6.33
CA ALA A 4 -47.82 -6.94 4.99
C ALA A 4 -48.08 -8.46 5.01
N ARG A 5 -48.76 -8.91 4.01
CA ARG A 5 -49.43 -10.18 3.79
C ARG A 5 -48.53 -11.42 3.69
N PRO A 6 -49.06 -12.58 4.07
CA PRO A 6 -48.41 -13.89 3.95
C PRO A 6 -48.44 -14.52 2.54
N ALA A 7 -48.83 -13.78 1.52
CA ALA A 7 -48.98 -14.30 0.14
C ALA A 7 -47.66 -14.66 -0.58
N ALA A 8 -46.56 -14.00 -0.24
CA ALA A 8 -45.26 -14.28 -0.87
C ALA A 8 -44.60 -15.61 -0.46
N ARG A 9 -44.91 -16.08 0.77
CA ARG A 9 -44.34 -17.35 1.28
C ARG A 9 -44.99 -18.57 0.66
N ASN A 10 -46.27 -18.46 0.30
CA ASN A 10 -47.01 -19.59 -0.34
C ASN A 10 -46.71 -19.69 -1.83
N ALA A 11 -46.39 -18.56 -2.50
CA ALA A 11 -45.99 -18.54 -3.90
C ALA A 11 -44.61 -19.18 -4.11
N VAL A 12 -43.65 -18.96 -3.17
CA VAL A 12 -42.34 -19.56 -3.21
C VAL A 12 -42.40 -21.06 -2.92
N ALA A 13 -43.29 -21.48 -1.98
CA ALA A 13 -43.45 -22.91 -1.71
C ALA A 13 -44.14 -23.65 -2.88
N ALA A 14 -45.13 -23.02 -3.55
CA ALA A 14 -45.74 -23.57 -4.77
C ALA A 14 -44.74 -23.63 -5.96
N LEU A 15 -43.82 -22.68 -6.09
CA LEU A 15 -42.80 -22.67 -7.14
C LEU A 15 -41.77 -23.81 -6.89
N ILE A 16 -41.41 -24.03 -5.64
CA ILE A 16 -40.47 -25.12 -5.24
C ILE A 16 -41.10 -26.48 -5.49
N ILE A 17 -42.36 -26.68 -5.18
CA ILE A 17 -43.07 -27.96 -5.40
C ILE A 17 -43.31 -28.18 -6.92
N GLY A 18 -43.57 -27.14 -7.70
CA GLY A 18 -43.66 -27.24 -9.16
C GLY A 18 -42.37 -27.59 -9.87
N LEU A 19 -41.21 -27.19 -9.32
CA LEU A 19 -39.88 -27.51 -9.87
C LEU A 19 -39.44 -28.95 -9.55
N VAL A 20 -39.95 -29.51 -8.47
CA VAL A 20 -39.64 -30.90 -8.04
C VAL A 20 -40.42 -31.98 -8.80
N LEU A 21 -41.57 -31.58 -9.45
CA LEU A 21 -42.45 -32.53 -10.15
C LEU A 21 -42.36 -32.51 -11.66
N ALA A 22 -41.43 -31.77 -12.24
CA ALA A 22 -41.23 -31.75 -13.69
C ALA A 22 -40.52 -33.03 -14.18
N PRO A 23 -40.95 -33.64 -15.26
CA PRO A 23 -40.31 -34.89 -15.76
C PRO A 23 -38.90 -34.61 -16.25
N ALA A 24 -37.98 -35.51 -15.88
CA ALA A 24 -36.56 -35.41 -16.19
C ALA A 24 -36.29 -35.51 -17.72
N PRO A 25 -35.41 -34.69 -18.26
CA PRO A 25 -34.94 -34.88 -19.64
C PRO A 25 -33.96 -36.04 -19.79
N SER A 26 -34.04 -36.73 -20.89
CA SER A 26 -33.35 -37.94 -21.21
C SER A 26 -31.81 -37.84 -21.32
N PHE A 27 -31.11 -38.95 -21.27
CA PHE A 27 -29.68 -39.23 -21.20
C PHE A 27 -28.72 -38.45 -22.12
N ALA A 28 -29.19 -37.73 -23.13
CA ALA A 28 -28.37 -36.78 -23.90
C ALA A 28 -27.98 -35.51 -23.08
N ALA A 29 -28.65 -35.25 -21.95
CA ALA A 29 -28.38 -34.12 -21.07
C ALA A 29 -27.10 -34.28 -20.23
N ASP A 30 -26.72 -35.51 -19.89
CA ASP A 30 -25.59 -35.75 -18.98
C ASP A 30 -24.21 -35.49 -19.59
N ALA A 31 -24.05 -35.85 -20.89
CA ALA A 31 -22.82 -35.54 -21.60
C ALA A 31 -22.65 -34.04 -21.86
N ASN A 32 -23.78 -33.34 -22.11
CA ASN A 32 -23.81 -31.92 -22.29
C ASN A 32 -23.49 -31.17 -20.98
N LEU A 33 -24.06 -31.64 -19.87
CA LEU A 33 -23.80 -31.11 -18.54
C LEU A 33 -22.33 -31.28 -18.09
N ALA A 34 -21.72 -32.42 -18.37
CA ALA A 34 -20.30 -32.65 -18.09
C ALA A 34 -19.40 -31.68 -18.90
N ALA A 35 -19.74 -31.46 -20.17
CA ALA A 35 -19.03 -30.52 -21.05
C ALA A 35 -19.23 -29.06 -20.56
N GLU A 36 -20.45 -28.67 -20.17
CA GLU A 36 -20.78 -27.36 -19.61
C GLU A 36 -20.04 -27.12 -18.28
N LEU A 37 -19.98 -28.10 -17.39
CA LEU A 37 -19.22 -28.03 -16.15
C LEU A 37 -17.71 -27.88 -16.40
N ALA A 38 -17.17 -28.59 -17.39
CA ALA A 38 -15.77 -28.45 -17.78
C ALA A 38 -15.49 -27.05 -18.33
N ALA A 39 -16.35 -26.55 -19.22
CA ALA A 39 -16.28 -25.19 -19.77
C ALA A 39 -16.39 -24.12 -18.68
N LEU A 40 -17.32 -24.28 -17.74
CA LEU A 40 -17.48 -23.39 -16.60
C LEU A 40 -16.21 -23.37 -15.72
N LYS A 41 -15.65 -24.55 -15.42
CA LYS A 41 -14.41 -24.66 -14.66
C LYS A 41 -13.25 -23.95 -15.37
N THR A 42 -13.14 -24.13 -16.69
CA THR A 42 -12.13 -23.43 -17.49
C THR A 42 -12.34 -21.93 -17.43
N SER A 43 -13.57 -21.45 -17.61
CA SER A 43 -13.90 -20.02 -17.49
C SER A 43 -13.58 -19.46 -16.12
N LEU A 44 -13.87 -20.20 -15.04
CA LEU A 44 -13.53 -19.81 -13.68
C LEU A 44 -12.00 -19.73 -13.48
N ASN A 45 -11.23 -20.61 -14.09
CA ASN A 45 -9.77 -20.55 -14.06
C ASN A 45 -9.26 -19.28 -14.73
N HIS A 46 -9.78 -18.93 -15.92
CA HIS A 46 -9.44 -17.68 -16.60
C HIS A 46 -9.77 -16.46 -15.74
N VAL A 47 -10.99 -16.40 -15.18
CA VAL A 47 -11.41 -15.30 -14.31
C VAL A 47 -10.50 -15.20 -13.09
N TRP A 48 -10.21 -16.33 -12.44
CA TRP A 48 -9.34 -16.36 -11.27
C TRP A 48 -7.93 -15.87 -11.62
N VAL A 49 -7.33 -16.40 -12.66
CA VAL A 49 -5.95 -16.09 -13.05
C VAL A 49 -5.82 -14.62 -13.49
N ILE A 50 -6.79 -14.10 -14.25
CA ILE A 50 -6.80 -12.68 -14.62
C ILE A 50 -7.02 -11.78 -13.40
N THR A 51 -7.92 -12.16 -12.49
CA THR A 51 -8.11 -11.43 -11.23
C THR A 51 -6.82 -11.43 -10.40
N ALA A 52 -6.17 -12.58 -10.29
CA ALA A 52 -4.89 -12.71 -9.60
C ALA A 52 -3.80 -11.87 -10.29
N ALA A 53 -3.74 -11.89 -11.63
CA ALA A 53 -2.82 -11.05 -12.40
C ALA A 53 -3.04 -9.55 -12.12
N ALA A 54 -4.30 -9.11 -12.07
CA ALA A 54 -4.64 -7.73 -11.73
C ALA A 54 -4.19 -7.35 -10.30
N LEU A 55 -4.33 -8.27 -9.34
CA LEU A 55 -3.81 -8.07 -7.98
C LEU A 55 -2.28 -8.01 -7.96
N VAL A 56 -1.59 -8.83 -8.75
CA VAL A 56 -0.13 -8.77 -8.87
C VAL A 56 0.30 -7.47 -9.55
N LEU A 57 -0.42 -7.01 -10.58
CA LEU A 57 -0.16 -5.71 -11.20
C LEU A 57 -0.34 -4.55 -10.22
N LEU A 58 -1.28 -4.65 -9.28
CA LEU A 58 -1.43 -3.67 -8.21
C LEU A 58 -0.17 -3.56 -7.35
N MET A 59 0.66 -4.62 -7.26
CA MET A 59 1.93 -4.57 -6.55
C MET A 59 2.91 -3.56 -7.16
N GLN A 60 2.82 -3.28 -8.46
CA GLN A 60 3.66 -2.23 -9.07
C GLN A 60 3.37 -0.85 -8.46
N CYS A 61 2.08 -0.55 -8.21
CA CYS A 61 1.71 0.65 -7.46
C CYS A 61 2.23 0.61 -6.02
N GLY A 62 2.23 -0.58 -5.42
CA GLY A 62 2.77 -0.80 -4.08
C GLY A 62 4.27 -0.55 -4.01
N PHE A 63 5.07 -1.09 -4.92
CA PHE A 63 6.51 -0.84 -5.03
C PHE A 63 6.81 0.64 -5.29
N LEU A 64 6.11 1.24 -6.27
CA LEU A 64 6.25 2.66 -6.58
C LEU A 64 6.08 3.53 -5.32
N MET A 65 5.01 3.31 -4.56
CA MET A 65 4.73 4.12 -3.36
C MET A 65 5.70 3.82 -2.23
N LEU A 66 6.03 2.55 -2.01
CA LEU A 66 6.96 2.13 -0.98
C LEU A 66 8.33 2.75 -1.22
N GLU A 67 8.88 2.57 -2.42
CA GLU A 67 10.20 3.07 -2.78
C GLU A 67 10.24 4.60 -2.84
N ALA A 68 9.20 5.23 -3.44
CA ALA A 68 9.08 6.67 -3.47
C ALA A 68 9.10 7.27 -2.06
N GLY A 69 8.42 6.63 -1.09
CA GLY A 69 8.43 7.06 0.30
C GLY A 69 9.78 6.87 1.00
N MET A 70 10.55 5.84 0.63
CA MET A 70 11.85 5.51 1.23
C MET A 70 13.01 6.38 0.75
N VAL A 71 12.87 7.09 -0.37
CA VAL A 71 13.90 7.98 -0.90
C VAL A 71 13.68 9.43 -0.47
N ARG A 72 14.71 10.26 -0.62
CA ARG A 72 14.60 11.70 -0.41
C ARG A 72 13.70 12.33 -1.48
N SER A 73 12.95 13.37 -1.13
CA SER A 73 11.99 14.06 -2.01
C SER A 73 12.57 14.45 -3.37
N LYS A 74 13.83 14.89 -3.40
CA LYS A 74 14.56 15.27 -4.62
C LYS A 74 14.78 14.13 -5.62
N ASN A 75 14.46 12.87 -5.25
CA ASN A 75 14.64 11.68 -6.09
C ASN A 75 13.32 10.91 -6.32
N THR A 76 12.21 11.38 -5.75
CA THR A 76 10.93 10.67 -5.73
C THR A 76 10.34 10.46 -7.12
N ILE A 77 10.39 11.49 -8.00
CA ILE A 77 9.90 11.35 -9.38
C ILE A 77 10.74 10.33 -10.15
N ASN A 78 12.05 10.38 -9.98
CA ASN A 78 12.95 9.45 -10.66
C ASN A 78 12.64 8.00 -10.27
N VAL A 79 12.44 7.74 -8.98
CA VAL A 79 12.09 6.41 -8.50
C VAL A 79 10.70 5.99 -8.98
N ALA A 80 9.72 6.89 -8.93
CA ALA A 80 8.38 6.61 -9.44
C ALA A 80 8.40 6.27 -10.93
N GLN A 81 9.14 7.04 -11.73
CA GLN A 81 9.28 6.76 -13.16
C GLN A 81 10.05 5.47 -13.44
N LYS A 82 11.05 5.12 -12.61
CA LYS A 82 11.76 3.84 -12.71
C LYS A 82 10.81 2.67 -12.50
N ASN A 83 9.96 2.72 -11.49
CA ASN A 83 8.97 1.69 -11.20
C ASN A 83 7.88 1.56 -12.27
N VAL A 84 7.58 2.63 -12.99
CA VAL A 84 6.65 2.56 -14.13
C VAL A 84 7.33 1.98 -15.36
N ILE A 85 8.52 2.49 -15.70
CA ILE A 85 9.19 2.09 -16.94
C ILE A 85 9.75 0.68 -16.88
N ASP A 86 10.23 0.22 -15.70
CA ASP A 86 10.79 -1.12 -15.57
C ASP A 86 9.76 -2.20 -15.84
N PHE A 87 8.53 -1.98 -15.35
CA PHE A 87 7.44 -2.88 -15.65
C PHE A 87 7.17 -2.96 -17.15
N PHE A 88 7.00 -1.81 -17.83
CA PHE A 88 6.70 -1.81 -19.26
C PHE A 88 7.86 -2.39 -20.10
N VAL A 89 9.08 -2.02 -19.77
CA VAL A 89 10.26 -2.51 -20.50
C VAL A 89 10.45 -4.01 -20.24
N SER A 90 10.41 -4.46 -18.99
CA SER A 90 10.56 -5.88 -18.67
C SER A 90 9.41 -6.71 -19.25
N ALA A 91 8.17 -6.21 -19.20
CA ALA A 91 7.00 -6.88 -19.78
C ALA A 91 7.12 -7.00 -21.30
N PHE A 92 7.51 -5.93 -21.98
CA PHE A 92 7.73 -5.94 -23.41
C PHE A 92 8.86 -6.90 -23.82
N CYS A 93 9.98 -6.84 -23.12
CA CYS A 93 11.12 -7.73 -23.34
C CYS A 93 10.78 -9.19 -23.02
N PHE A 94 9.99 -9.40 -21.96
CA PHE A 94 9.49 -10.74 -21.63
C PHE A 94 8.56 -11.29 -22.72
N ALA A 95 7.71 -10.46 -23.30
CA ALA A 95 6.87 -10.84 -24.45
C ALA A 95 7.70 -11.16 -25.70
N LEU A 96 8.80 -10.41 -25.94
CA LEU A 96 9.63 -10.61 -27.13
C LEU A 96 10.41 -11.92 -27.10
N PHE A 97 10.99 -12.26 -25.94
CA PHE A 97 11.87 -13.44 -25.83
C PHE A 97 11.70 -14.17 -24.50
N GLY A 98 11.50 -13.45 -23.41
CA GLY A 98 11.55 -14.01 -22.07
C GLY A 98 10.49 -15.08 -21.82
N PHE A 99 9.27 -14.87 -22.29
CA PHE A 99 8.18 -15.82 -22.08
C PHE A 99 8.45 -17.18 -22.72
N MET A 100 8.92 -17.16 -23.96
CA MET A 100 9.27 -18.39 -24.69
C MET A 100 10.54 -19.04 -24.11
N LEU A 101 11.50 -18.21 -23.69
CA LEU A 101 12.70 -18.69 -23.01
C LEU A 101 12.37 -19.36 -21.66
N MET A 102 11.28 -18.95 -21.01
CA MET A 102 10.83 -19.50 -19.73
C MET A 102 9.87 -20.69 -19.90
N PHE A 103 8.90 -20.61 -20.78
CA PHE A 103 7.78 -21.55 -20.87
C PHE A 103 7.69 -22.30 -22.20
N GLY A 104 8.55 -21.97 -23.13
CA GLY A 104 8.61 -22.67 -24.42
C GLY A 104 9.16 -24.12 -24.32
N PRO A 105 9.19 -24.86 -25.43
CA PRO A 105 9.77 -26.20 -25.48
C PRO A 105 11.18 -26.23 -24.92
N SER A 106 11.44 -27.12 -23.95
CA SER A 106 12.66 -27.14 -23.17
C SER A 106 13.86 -27.67 -23.99
N ILE A 107 14.94 -26.90 -23.99
CA ILE A 107 16.21 -27.33 -24.61
C ILE A 107 17.14 -27.81 -23.51
N GLY A 108 17.29 -29.11 -23.40
CA GLY A 108 18.18 -29.73 -22.41
C GLY A 108 17.83 -29.47 -20.95
N GLY A 109 16.62 -29.04 -20.66
CA GLY A 109 16.19 -28.65 -19.30
C GLY A 109 16.69 -27.30 -18.83
N LEU A 110 17.48 -26.58 -19.63
CA LEU A 110 18.19 -25.36 -19.21
C LEU A 110 17.48 -24.07 -19.62
N PHE A 111 16.78 -24.06 -20.72
CA PHE A 111 15.98 -22.93 -21.21
C PHE A 111 14.95 -23.38 -22.22
N GLY A 112 13.86 -22.61 -22.35
CA GLY A 112 12.89 -22.80 -23.42
C GLY A 112 13.41 -22.29 -24.77
N MET A 113 12.76 -22.69 -25.85
CA MET A 113 13.11 -22.22 -27.19
C MET A 113 12.92 -20.69 -27.27
N PRO A 114 13.97 -19.91 -27.56
CA PRO A 114 13.85 -18.44 -27.61
C PRO A 114 13.01 -17.98 -28.80
N GLY A 115 12.24 -16.91 -28.61
CA GLY A 115 11.44 -16.32 -29.69
C GLY A 115 10.39 -15.37 -29.11
N PRO A 116 9.77 -14.53 -29.94
CA PRO A 116 8.68 -13.69 -29.49
C PRO A 116 7.41 -14.51 -29.20
N ILE A 117 6.61 -14.05 -28.24
CA ILE A 117 5.41 -14.76 -27.78
C ILE A 117 4.43 -15.11 -28.93
N TRP A 118 4.33 -14.26 -29.95
CA TRP A 118 3.44 -14.49 -31.11
C TRP A 118 3.93 -15.52 -32.09
N SER A 119 5.14 -16.03 -31.96
CA SER A 119 5.65 -17.15 -32.77
C SER A 119 5.29 -18.54 -32.21
N PHE A 120 4.62 -18.59 -31.08
CA PHE A 120 4.22 -19.82 -30.41
C PHE A 120 2.87 -20.29 -30.96
N GLU A 121 2.87 -21.31 -31.82
CA GLU A 121 1.66 -21.83 -32.46
C GLU A 121 0.63 -22.44 -31.50
N GLY A 122 1.03 -22.75 -30.29
CA GLY A 122 0.18 -23.30 -29.22
C GLY A 122 -0.34 -22.28 -28.19
N LEU A 123 -0.21 -20.99 -28.44
CA LEU A 123 -0.71 -19.98 -27.52
C LEU A 123 -2.22 -19.78 -27.69
N ASP A 124 -2.97 -20.69 -27.10
CA ASP A 124 -4.42 -20.65 -26.98
C ASP A 124 -4.89 -19.59 -25.98
N ASP A 125 -6.18 -19.50 -25.74
CA ASP A 125 -6.77 -18.57 -24.79
C ASP A 125 -6.18 -18.74 -23.38
N TRP A 126 -5.87 -20.00 -23.00
CA TRP A 126 -5.23 -20.28 -21.73
C TRP A 126 -3.79 -19.76 -21.68
N GLY A 127 -3.02 -19.98 -22.72
CA GLY A 127 -1.66 -19.48 -22.83
C GLY A 127 -1.59 -17.96 -22.74
N GLN A 128 -2.57 -17.26 -23.35
CA GLN A 128 -2.69 -15.80 -23.24
C GLN A 128 -3.01 -15.36 -21.80
N THR A 129 -3.95 -16.03 -21.14
CA THR A 129 -4.27 -15.80 -19.72
C THR A 129 -3.06 -16.04 -18.83
N TYR A 130 -2.35 -17.12 -19.07
CA TYR A 130 -1.13 -17.48 -18.35
C TYR A 130 -0.02 -16.46 -18.58
N PHE A 131 0.13 -15.96 -19.80
CA PHE A 131 1.09 -14.89 -20.11
C PHE A 131 0.80 -13.63 -19.29
N VAL A 132 -0.45 -13.16 -19.23
CA VAL A 132 -0.83 -11.99 -18.46
C VAL A 132 -0.47 -12.14 -16.97
N PHE A 133 -0.62 -13.33 -16.43
CA PHE A 133 -0.21 -13.63 -15.06
C PHE A 133 1.31 -13.63 -14.91
N GLN A 134 2.02 -14.30 -15.79
CA GLN A 134 3.49 -14.46 -15.71
C GLN A 134 4.26 -13.18 -16.02
N VAL A 135 3.74 -12.31 -16.87
CA VAL A 135 4.38 -11.02 -17.18
C VAL A 135 4.41 -10.10 -15.93
N ALA A 136 3.40 -10.19 -15.06
CA ALA A 136 3.38 -9.44 -13.82
C ALA A 136 4.49 -9.88 -12.84
N PHE A 137 4.85 -11.17 -12.85
CA PHE A 137 5.97 -11.73 -12.08
C PHE A 137 7.32 -11.27 -12.63
N ALA A 138 7.47 -11.27 -13.96
CA ALA A 138 8.68 -10.78 -14.62
C ALA A 138 8.92 -9.28 -14.29
N GLY A 139 7.86 -8.47 -14.32
CA GLY A 139 7.89 -7.09 -13.90
C GLY A 139 8.32 -6.93 -12.45
N THR A 140 7.76 -7.75 -11.56
CA THR A 140 8.12 -7.72 -10.13
C THR A 140 9.61 -8.03 -9.91
N ALA A 141 10.17 -9.01 -10.63
CA ALA A 141 11.61 -9.33 -10.50
C ALA A 141 12.51 -8.18 -10.94
N ALA A 142 12.10 -7.40 -11.94
CA ALA A 142 12.83 -6.20 -12.39
C ALA A 142 12.70 -5.05 -11.39
N THR A 143 11.48 -4.80 -10.90
CA THR A 143 11.20 -3.70 -9.96
C THR A 143 11.95 -3.85 -8.63
N ILE A 144 12.12 -5.08 -8.13
CA ILE A 144 12.88 -5.33 -6.88
C ILE A 144 14.28 -4.68 -6.92
N VAL A 145 14.91 -4.59 -8.08
CA VAL A 145 16.24 -3.97 -8.19
C VAL A 145 16.20 -2.45 -7.97
N SER A 146 15.10 -1.80 -8.35
CA SER A 146 14.91 -0.35 -8.23
C SER A 146 15.19 0.16 -6.82
N GLY A 147 14.57 -0.48 -5.84
CA GLY A 147 14.67 -0.09 -4.43
C GLY A 147 16.10 -0.10 -3.89
N ALA A 148 16.95 -1.00 -4.36
CA ALA A 148 18.32 -1.12 -3.90
C ALA A 148 19.26 -0.06 -4.50
N VAL A 149 19.06 0.28 -5.79
CA VAL A 149 19.95 1.17 -6.56
C VAL A 149 19.44 2.61 -6.63
N ALA A 150 18.33 2.89 -5.93
CA ALA A 150 17.69 4.19 -5.89
C ALA A 150 18.67 5.33 -5.54
N GLU A 151 18.33 6.54 -5.96
CA GLU A 151 19.01 7.81 -5.71
C GLU A 151 20.40 7.99 -6.37
N ARG A 152 20.93 6.99 -7.09
CA ARG A 152 22.27 7.09 -7.68
C ARG A 152 22.46 6.43 -9.04
N MET A 153 21.64 5.44 -9.39
CA MET A 153 21.71 4.80 -10.71
C MET A 153 21.06 5.67 -11.77
N SER A 154 21.72 5.82 -12.94
CA SER A 154 21.16 6.54 -14.06
C SER A 154 19.91 5.85 -14.62
N TYR A 155 18.96 6.65 -15.11
CA TYR A 155 17.68 6.17 -15.62
C TYR A 155 17.85 5.28 -16.86
N GLY A 156 18.73 5.69 -17.79
CA GLY A 156 19.01 4.90 -18.99
C GLY A 156 19.64 3.54 -18.70
N ALA A 157 20.58 3.46 -17.74
CA ALA A 157 21.17 2.19 -17.33
C ALA A 157 20.12 1.29 -16.65
N TYR A 158 19.20 1.90 -15.90
CA TYR A 158 18.13 1.14 -15.26
C TYR A 158 17.14 0.54 -16.27
N ILE A 159 16.75 1.29 -17.30
CA ILE A 159 15.94 0.78 -18.42
C ILE A 159 16.61 -0.43 -19.08
N MET A 160 17.90 -0.33 -19.37
CA MET A 160 18.65 -1.44 -19.99
C MET A 160 18.72 -2.66 -19.06
N LEU A 161 18.88 -2.44 -17.77
CA LEU A 161 18.86 -3.55 -16.80
C LEU A 161 17.51 -4.23 -16.77
N ALA A 162 16.40 -3.47 -16.70
CA ALA A 162 15.04 -4.01 -16.72
C ALA A 162 14.79 -4.85 -17.99
N ALA A 163 15.30 -4.39 -19.13
CA ALA A 163 15.25 -5.17 -20.37
C ALA A 163 15.99 -6.51 -20.25
N LEU A 164 17.22 -6.50 -19.72
CA LEU A 164 18.01 -7.72 -19.54
C LEU A 164 17.38 -8.69 -18.53
N VAL A 165 16.76 -8.16 -17.48
CA VAL A 165 16.01 -8.98 -16.50
C VAL A 165 14.85 -9.68 -17.20
N GLY A 166 14.02 -8.95 -17.95
CA GLY A 166 12.87 -9.52 -18.67
C GLY A 166 13.24 -10.44 -19.83
N LEU A 167 14.34 -10.15 -20.53
CA LEU A 167 14.77 -10.94 -21.68
C LEU A 167 15.41 -12.26 -21.29
N VAL A 168 16.33 -12.28 -20.30
CA VAL A 168 17.24 -13.42 -20.09
C VAL A 168 17.35 -13.81 -18.63
N ILE A 169 17.64 -12.86 -17.72
CA ILE A 169 18.10 -13.24 -16.37
C ILE A 169 17.00 -13.95 -15.60
N TYR A 170 15.82 -13.35 -15.55
CA TYR A 170 14.64 -13.92 -14.91
C TYR A 170 14.12 -15.16 -15.65
N PRO A 171 13.91 -15.11 -16.99
CA PRO A 171 13.33 -16.24 -17.71
C PRO A 171 14.13 -17.54 -17.64
N VAL A 172 15.46 -17.47 -17.69
CA VAL A 172 16.31 -18.67 -17.65
C VAL A 172 16.18 -19.38 -16.31
N PHE A 173 16.31 -18.66 -15.19
CA PHE A 173 16.11 -19.27 -13.88
C PHE A 173 14.65 -19.72 -13.68
N GLY A 174 13.71 -18.93 -14.18
CA GLY A 174 12.29 -19.28 -14.18
C GLY A 174 12.02 -20.57 -14.96
N HIS A 175 12.69 -20.78 -16.09
CA HIS A 175 12.59 -22.05 -16.81
C HIS A 175 13.05 -23.24 -15.95
N TRP A 176 14.16 -23.12 -15.23
CA TRP A 176 14.66 -24.21 -14.39
C TRP A 176 13.64 -24.67 -13.32
N ALA A 177 12.89 -23.72 -12.77
CA ALA A 177 11.92 -23.97 -11.70
C ALA A 177 10.47 -24.18 -12.20
N TRP A 178 10.03 -23.42 -13.18
CA TRP A 178 8.62 -23.33 -13.61
C TRP A 178 8.37 -23.66 -15.08
N GLY A 179 9.37 -24.12 -15.81
CA GLY A 179 9.26 -24.39 -17.26
C GLY A 179 8.24 -25.46 -17.68
N VAL A 180 7.59 -26.13 -16.72
CA VAL A 180 6.43 -27.02 -16.96
C VAL A 180 5.09 -26.29 -17.06
N GLY A 181 5.04 -24.98 -16.81
CA GLY A 181 3.79 -24.24 -16.60
C GLY A 181 2.80 -24.25 -17.76
N LEU A 182 3.29 -24.27 -19.01
CA LEU A 182 2.47 -24.40 -20.22
C LEU A 182 2.66 -25.75 -20.90
N ILE A 183 3.86 -26.30 -20.91
CA ILE A 183 4.21 -27.55 -21.56
C ILE A 183 4.55 -28.56 -20.47
N THR A 184 3.59 -29.39 -20.11
CA THR A 184 3.71 -30.36 -19.02
C THR A 184 4.78 -31.43 -19.24
N ASP A 185 5.10 -31.72 -20.50
CA ASP A 185 6.14 -32.70 -20.87
C ASP A 185 7.57 -32.15 -20.79
N ASN A 186 7.72 -30.82 -20.56
CA ASN A 186 9.02 -30.21 -20.28
C ASN A 186 9.64 -30.84 -19.04
N LYS A 187 10.97 -31.03 -19.08
CA LYS A 187 11.76 -31.50 -17.92
C LYS A 187 12.79 -30.46 -17.53
N PRO A 188 12.37 -29.32 -16.96
CA PRO A 188 13.29 -28.26 -16.52
C PRO A 188 14.17 -28.78 -15.39
N TRP A 189 15.41 -28.32 -15.37
CA TRP A 189 16.47 -28.90 -14.55
C TRP A 189 16.13 -28.99 -13.06
N LEU A 190 15.62 -27.92 -12.43
CA LEU A 190 15.31 -27.91 -11.00
C LEU A 190 13.94 -28.54 -10.70
N ALA A 191 12.93 -28.24 -11.51
CA ALA A 191 11.59 -28.80 -11.33
C ALA A 191 11.62 -30.33 -11.42
N ALA A 192 12.39 -30.90 -12.36
CA ALA A 192 12.54 -32.34 -12.51
C ALA A 192 13.19 -33.01 -11.30
N GLN A 193 13.87 -32.26 -10.42
CA GLN A 193 14.48 -32.77 -9.21
C GLN A 193 13.57 -32.59 -7.98
N GLY A 194 12.39 -32.00 -8.15
CA GLY A 194 11.46 -31.70 -7.04
C GLY A 194 11.74 -30.39 -6.32
N PHE A 195 12.33 -29.41 -7.02
CA PHE A 195 12.47 -28.04 -6.48
C PHE A 195 11.11 -27.42 -6.28
N ILE A 196 10.83 -26.94 -5.07
CA ILE A 196 9.56 -26.36 -4.67
C ILE A 196 9.78 -24.84 -4.49
N ASP A 197 9.22 -24.08 -5.37
CA ASP A 197 9.05 -22.63 -5.24
C ASP A 197 7.71 -22.26 -5.88
N PHE A 198 6.65 -22.40 -5.08
CA PHE A 198 5.28 -22.36 -5.57
C PHE A 198 4.92 -21.03 -6.24
N ALA A 199 5.30 -19.91 -5.62
CA ALA A 199 4.96 -18.59 -6.14
C ALA A 199 6.18 -17.67 -6.31
N GLY A 200 7.42 -18.08 -6.03
CA GLY A 200 8.62 -17.35 -6.44
C GLY A 200 9.42 -16.66 -5.33
N SER A 201 9.51 -17.25 -4.12
CA SER A 201 10.46 -16.75 -3.12
C SER A 201 11.88 -16.64 -3.70
N THR A 202 12.29 -17.67 -4.46
CA THR A 202 13.58 -17.68 -5.14
C THR A 202 13.48 -17.15 -6.55
N VAL A 203 12.52 -17.66 -7.35
CA VAL A 203 12.39 -17.36 -8.79
C VAL A 203 12.20 -15.86 -9.04
N VAL A 204 11.45 -15.18 -8.22
CA VAL A 204 11.17 -13.73 -8.37
C VAL A 204 12.03 -12.92 -7.41
N HIS A 205 11.84 -13.16 -6.10
CA HIS A 205 12.37 -12.27 -5.09
C HIS A 205 13.89 -12.41 -4.92
N SER A 206 14.39 -13.63 -4.79
CA SER A 206 15.85 -13.81 -4.65
C SER A 206 16.58 -13.46 -5.94
N VAL A 207 16.05 -13.81 -7.11
CA VAL A 207 16.65 -13.43 -8.40
C VAL A 207 16.78 -11.91 -8.51
N GLY A 208 15.70 -11.14 -8.27
CA GLY A 208 15.76 -9.69 -8.28
C GLY A 208 16.77 -9.13 -7.27
N ALA A 209 16.78 -9.67 -6.05
CA ALA A 209 17.67 -9.21 -5.00
C ALA A 209 19.15 -9.53 -5.25
N TRP A 210 19.49 -10.65 -5.89
CA TRP A 210 20.87 -10.96 -6.24
C TRP A 210 21.39 -10.09 -7.38
N ILE A 211 20.53 -9.72 -8.34
CA ILE A 211 20.84 -8.67 -9.32
C ILE A 211 21.06 -7.35 -8.61
N ALA A 212 20.20 -7.00 -7.64
CA ALA A 212 20.31 -5.79 -6.84
C ALA A 212 21.64 -5.74 -6.06
N LEU A 213 22.08 -6.86 -5.48
CA LEU A 213 23.37 -6.97 -4.80
C LEU A 213 24.53 -6.61 -5.75
N ALA A 214 24.50 -7.14 -6.97
CA ALA A 214 25.50 -6.78 -8.00
C ALA A 214 25.46 -5.26 -8.27
N GLY A 215 24.27 -4.69 -8.37
CA GLY A 215 24.05 -3.25 -8.55
C GLY A 215 24.62 -2.42 -7.41
N ILE A 216 24.30 -2.77 -6.18
CA ILE A 216 24.81 -2.07 -4.97
C ILE A 216 26.35 -2.05 -4.94
N ILE A 217 26.99 -3.19 -5.24
CA ILE A 217 28.44 -3.33 -5.27
C ILE A 217 29.06 -2.47 -6.40
N MET A 218 28.48 -2.52 -7.59
CA MET A 218 29.04 -1.85 -8.76
C MET A 218 28.83 -0.33 -8.76
N LEU A 219 27.73 0.14 -8.15
CA LEU A 219 27.41 1.57 -7.99
C LEU A 219 28.15 2.21 -6.81
N GLY A 220 28.32 1.45 -5.72
CA GLY A 220 28.78 1.99 -4.44
C GLY A 220 27.68 2.71 -3.66
N PRO A 221 28.01 3.25 -2.48
CA PRO A 221 27.03 3.93 -1.62
C PRO A 221 26.65 5.32 -2.16
N ARG A 222 25.50 5.83 -1.72
CA ARG A 222 25.07 7.21 -1.95
C ARG A 222 26.04 8.20 -1.29
N ILE A 223 26.15 9.36 -1.87
CA ILE A 223 26.96 10.46 -1.30
C ILE A 223 26.40 10.81 0.08
N GLY A 224 27.30 10.81 1.08
CA GLY A 224 26.94 11.10 2.47
C GLY A 224 26.36 9.89 3.25
N ARG A 225 26.34 8.68 2.66
CA ARG A 225 25.88 7.48 3.39
C ARG A 225 26.85 7.02 4.47
N PHE A 226 28.13 7.25 4.27
CA PHE A 226 29.18 6.94 5.25
C PHE A 226 30.02 8.20 5.49
N ASP A 227 30.44 8.39 6.75
CA ASP A 227 31.40 9.44 7.11
C ASP A 227 32.83 9.04 6.69
N SER A 228 33.80 9.90 6.97
CA SER A 228 35.22 9.69 6.65
C SER A 228 35.82 8.46 7.35
N ASN A 229 35.22 7.99 8.45
CA ASN A 229 35.62 6.81 9.22
C ASN A 229 34.87 5.54 8.81
N GLY A 230 33.99 5.61 7.79
CA GLY A 230 33.17 4.52 7.34
C GLY A 230 31.99 4.20 8.27
N LYS A 231 31.61 5.12 9.15
CA LYS A 231 30.41 4.97 9.99
C LYS A 231 29.17 5.33 9.18
N PRO A 232 28.12 4.49 9.21
CA PRO A 232 26.87 4.81 8.51
C PRO A 232 26.23 6.10 9.04
N MET A 233 25.86 6.97 8.11
CA MET A 233 25.07 8.17 8.38
C MET A 233 23.63 7.94 7.95
N PRO A 234 22.63 8.33 8.75
CA PRO A 234 21.22 8.14 8.40
C PRO A 234 20.85 8.98 7.19
N ILE A 235 20.23 8.35 6.19
CA ILE A 235 19.55 9.02 5.10
C ILE A 235 18.09 8.57 5.17
N HIS A 236 17.22 9.49 5.59
CA HIS A 236 15.80 9.18 5.78
C HIS A 236 15.02 9.39 4.48
N GLY A 237 14.04 8.51 4.25
CA GLY A 237 13.01 8.72 3.25
C GLY A 237 12.12 9.91 3.59
N HIS A 238 11.47 10.48 2.59
CA HIS A 238 10.67 11.69 2.79
C HIS A 238 9.27 11.39 3.35
N SER A 239 8.74 10.17 3.18
CA SER A 239 7.36 9.86 3.59
C SER A 239 7.17 8.43 4.06
N HIS A 240 7.25 8.22 5.38
CA HIS A 240 6.93 6.92 5.97
C HIS A 240 5.46 6.50 5.77
N VAL A 241 4.54 7.49 5.60
CA VAL A 241 3.13 7.22 5.33
C VAL A 241 2.97 6.62 3.94
N LEU A 242 3.64 7.19 2.94
CA LEU A 242 3.64 6.66 1.56
C LEU A 242 4.25 5.26 1.50
N THR A 243 5.37 5.05 2.21
CA THR A 243 6.00 3.74 2.37
C THR A 243 5.04 2.70 2.97
N ALA A 244 4.33 3.06 4.04
CA ALA A 244 3.38 2.18 4.69
C ALA A 244 2.17 1.87 3.79
N PHE A 245 1.67 2.86 3.06
CA PHE A 245 0.59 2.66 2.10
C PHE A 245 1.01 1.74 0.96
N GLY A 246 2.22 1.92 0.43
CA GLY A 246 2.81 1.01 -0.56
C GLY A 246 2.89 -0.43 -0.05
N ALA A 247 3.35 -0.63 1.18
CA ALA A 247 3.41 -1.96 1.81
C ALA A 247 2.04 -2.63 1.95
N MET A 248 0.99 -1.86 2.23
CA MET A 248 -0.38 -2.38 2.30
C MET A 248 -0.92 -2.77 0.92
N LEU A 249 -0.59 -2.01 -0.13
CA LEU A 249 -0.92 -2.41 -1.50
C LEU A 249 -0.19 -3.68 -1.92
N LEU A 250 1.09 -3.81 -1.54
CA LEU A 250 1.86 -5.04 -1.75
C LEU A 250 1.20 -6.23 -1.05
N LEU A 251 0.76 -6.08 0.20
CA LEU A 251 0.06 -7.12 0.94
C LEU A 251 -1.21 -7.60 0.22
N VAL A 252 -2.02 -6.66 -0.29
CA VAL A 252 -3.23 -6.97 -1.06
C VAL A 252 -2.88 -7.71 -2.35
N GLY A 253 -1.87 -7.21 -3.09
CA GLY A 253 -1.40 -7.85 -4.32
C GLY A 253 -0.82 -9.24 -4.09
N TRP A 254 -0.21 -9.47 -2.91
CA TRP A 254 0.37 -10.77 -2.54
C TRP A 254 -0.67 -11.89 -2.42
N LEU A 255 -1.93 -11.55 -2.15
CA LEU A 255 -3.02 -12.52 -2.21
C LEU A 255 -3.18 -13.06 -3.65
N GLY A 256 -3.08 -12.17 -4.65
CA GLY A 256 -3.05 -12.59 -6.06
C GLY A 256 -1.75 -13.32 -6.42
N PHE A 257 -0.63 -12.85 -5.89
CA PHE A 257 0.69 -13.43 -6.16
C PHE A 257 0.77 -14.89 -5.71
N ASN A 258 0.42 -15.18 -4.45
CA ASN A 258 0.51 -16.51 -3.89
C ASN A 258 -0.70 -17.38 -4.26
N ALA A 259 -1.92 -16.91 -4.00
CA ALA A 259 -3.10 -17.72 -4.27
C ALA A 259 -3.39 -17.85 -5.77
N GLY A 260 -2.99 -16.86 -6.59
CA GLY A 260 -3.06 -16.92 -8.05
C GLY A 260 -2.15 -17.99 -8.64
N SER A 261 -1.03 -18.32 -7.98
CA SER A 261 -0.09 -19.36 -8.43
C SER A 261 -0.68 -20.78 -8.40
N THR A 262 -1.90 -20.95 -7.86
CA THR A 262 -2.69 -22.17 -8.12
C THR A 262 -3.02 -22.36 -9.59
N VAL A 263 -3.01 -21.29 -10.36
CA VAL A 263 -3.37 -21.24 -11.80
C VAL A 263 -4.73 -21.88 -12.07
N ALA A 264 -5.55 -22.01 -11.05
CA ALA A 264 -6.89 -22.61 -11.13
C ALA A 264 -7.76 -22.12 -9.96
N ALA A 265 -9.04 -21.95 -10.21
CA ALA A 265 -10.03 -21.71 -9.16
C ALA A 265 -10.22 -23.00 -8.35
N SER A 266 -9.58 -23.08 -7.19
CA SER A 266 -9.56 -24.27 -6.34
C SER A 266 -9.79 -23.94 -4.88
N GLY A 267 -10.17 -24.94 -4.08
CA GLY A 267 -10.32 -24.79 -2.61
C GLY A 267 -9.03 -24.46 -1.88
N ALA A 268 -7.86 -24.59 -2.53
CA ALA A 268 -6.56 -24.25 -1.94
C ALA A 268 -6.38 -22.74 -1.75
N ILE A 269 -7.07 -21.90 -2.54
CA ILE A 269 -6.95 -20.44 -2.54
C ILE A 269 -7.06 -19.86 -1.14
N GLY A 270 -8.09 -20.22 -0.38
CA GLY A 270 -8.32 -19.73 0.99
C GLY A 270 -7.19 -20.09 1.95
N LYS A 271 -6.69 -21.32 1.87
CA LYS A 271 -5.55 -21.78 2.69
C LYS A 271 -4.29 -20.97 2.36
N ILE A 272 -3.99 -20.80 1.07
CA ILE A 272 -2.80 -20.06 0.62
C ILE A 272 -2.87 -18.59 1.06
N ALA A 273 -4.04 -17.97 0.91
CA ALA A 273 -4.29 -16.61 1.37
C ALA A 273 -4.10 -16.48 2.89
N ALA A 274 -4.62 -17.41 3.67
CA ALA A 274 -4.46 -17.44 5.13
C ALA A 274 -3.00 -17.60 5.53
N ASN A 275 -2.26 -18.51 4.91
CA ASN A 275 -0.82 -18.71 5.14
C ASN A 275 -0.04 -17.43 4.82
N THR A 276 -0.37 -16.75 3.72
CA THR A 276 0.25 -15.50 3.29
C THR A 276 0.05 -14.40 4.32
N LEU A 277 -1.20 -14.17 4.75
CA LEU A 277 -1.52 -13.14 5.74
C LEU A 277 -0.88 -13.40 7.10
N LEU A 278 -0.89 -14.65 7.56
CA LEU A 278 -0.30 -15.02 8.85
C LEU A 278 1.22 -14.89 8.85
N ALA A 279 1.89 -15.27 7.76
CA ALA A 279 3.33 -15.10 7.65
C ALA A 279 3.72 -13.61 7.59
N ALA A 280 2.95 -12.79 6.87
CA ALA A 280 3.13 -11.34 6.83
C ALA A 280 3.01 -10.71 8.23
N ALA A 281 1.92 -11.04 8.92
CA ALA A 281 1.66 -10.53 10.27
C ALA A 281 2.76 -10.96 11.26
N ALA A 282 3.12 -12.25 11.24
CA ALA A 282 4.17 -12.79 12.09
C ALA A 282 5.51 -12.12 11.83
N GLY A 283 5.88 -11.93 10.56
CA GLY A 283 7.11 -11.26 10.15
C GLY A 283 7.16 -9.81 10.59
N GLY A 284 6.10 -9.04 10.36
CA GLY A 284 6.01 -7.65 10.77
C GLY A 284 6.07 -7.47 12.30
N ILE A 285 5.31 -8.29 13.03
CA ILE A 285 5.29 -8.24 14.49
C ILE A 285 6.68 -8.54 15.09
N VAL A 286 7.32 -9.62 14.66
CA VAL A 286 8.62 -9.98 15.22
C VAL A 286 9.70 -8.98 14.88
N ALA A 287 9.70 -8.46 13.64
CA ALA A 287 10.71 -7.48 13.21
C ALA A 287 10.58 -6.15 13.97
N VAL A 288 9.36 -5.65 14.17
CA VAL A 288 9.15 -4.41 14.93
C VAL A 288 9.48 -4.59 16.41
N LEU A 289 9.20 -5.77 16.98
CA LEU A 289 9.55 -6.08 18.36
C LEU A 289 11.08 -6.16 18.55
N ILE A 290 11.80 -6.89 17.69
CA ILE A 290 13.25 -6.94 17.72
C ILE A 290 13.83 -5.53 17.52
N GLY A 291 13.33 -4.79 16.52
CA GLY A 291 13.72 -3.40 16.26
C GLY A 291 13.51 -2.52 17.49
N ARG A 292 12.37 -2.65 18.20
CA ARG A 292 12.09 -1.89 19.43
C ARG A 292 13.14 -2.11 20.52
N PHE A 293 13.61 -3.35 20.68
CA PHE A 293 14.65 -3.65 21.68
C PHE A 293 16.03 -3.10 21.26
N ARG A 294 16.34 -3.11 19.95
CA ARG A 294 17.64 -2.65 19.43
C ARG A 294 17.69 -1.14 19.25
N ASP A 295 16.67 -0.57 18.61
CA ASP A 295 16.65 0.83 18.19
C ASP A 295 16.01 1.75 19.24
N ARG A 296 15.46 1.19 20.32
CA ARG A 296 14.72 1.87 21.41
C ARG A 296 13.47 2.65 20.96
N CYS A 297 13.04 2.48 19.73
CA CYS A 297 11.84 3.08 19.15
C CYS A 297 11.15 2.09 18.20
N TYR A 298 9.89 2.34 17.86
CA TYR A 298 9.15 1.58 16.86
C TYR A 298 9.39 2.20 15.49
N GLN A 299 10.32 1.63 14.72
CA GLN A 299 10.63 2.12 13.38
C GLN A 299 9.67 1.53 12.35
N THR A 300 9.06 2.39 11.54
CA THR A 300 8.14 1.99 10.46
C THR A 300 8.81 1.06 9.46
N ASN A 301 10.06 1.32 9.11
CA ASN A 301 10.79 0.48 8.14
C ASN A 301 11.01 -0.94 8.66
N ARG A 302 11.27 -1.13 9.98
CA ARG A 302 11.40 -2.47 10.58
C ARG A 302 10.11 -3.27 10.46
N LEU A 303 8.97 -2.61 10.77
CA LEU A 303 7.65 -3.23 10.61
C LEU A 303 7.40 -3.65 9.16
N ILE A 304 7.62 -2.73 8.22
CA ILE A 304 7.33 -2.94 6.80
C ILE A 304 8.25 -4.02 6.23
N ASN A 305 9.56 -3.93 6.45
CA ASN A 305 10.51 -4.90 5.92
C ASN A 305 10.32 -6.28 6.56
N GLY A 306 9.90 -6.34 7.84
CA GLY A 306 9.52 -7.59 8.49
C GLY A 306 8.26 -8.22 7.89
N LEU A 307 7.23 -7.40 7.63
CA LEU A 307 6.01 -7.83 6.94
C LEU A 307 6.35 -8.39 5.55
N LEU A 308 7.13 -7.65 4.78
CA LEU A 308 7.55 -8.06 3.43
C LEU A 308 8.43 -9.32 3.46
N ALA A 309 9.36 -9.43 4.43
CA ALA A 309 10.18 -10.62 4.58
C ALA A 309 9.35 -11.86 4.93
N GLY A 310 8.28 -11.70 5.73
CA GLY A 310 7.31 -12.75 6.00
C GLY A 310 6.56 -13.18 4.75
N LEU A 311 6.12 -12.22 3.93
CA LEU A 311 5.48 -12.46 2.64
C LEU A 311 6.40 -13.18 1.67
N VAL A 312 7.61 -12.69 1.48
CA VAL A 312 8.62 -13.32 0.61
C VAL A 312 8.97 -14.72 1.08
N GLY A 313 9.17 -14.89 2.39
CA GLY A 313 9.56 -16.19 2.95
C GLY A 313 8.51 -17.27 2.76
N ILE A 314 7.22 -16.95 2.88
CA ILE A 314 6.14 -17.94 2.73
C ILE A 314 5.85 -18.28 1.26
N THR A 315 6.23 -17.43 0.34
CA THR A 315 5.87 -17.50 -1.08
C THR A 315 6.26 -18.81 -1.74
N ALA A 316 7.42 -19.42 -1.38
CA ALA A 316 7.84 -20.72 -1.93
C ALA A 316 6.96 -21.89 -1.49
N GLY A 317 6.41 -21.82 -0.28
CA GLY A 317 5.71 -22.95 0.33
C GLY A 317 4.29 -22.65 0.78
N CYS A 318 3.69 -21.55 0.36
CA CYS A 318 2.37 -21.12 0.85
C CYS A 318 1.26 -22.13 0.58
N ASP A 319 1.39 -22.98 -0.45
CA ASP A 319 0.49 -24.11 -0.74
C ASP A 319 0.87 -25.39 0.02
N ALA A 320 2.18 -25.53 0.33
CA ALA A 320 2.74 -26.77 0.86
C ALA A 320 2.67 -26.87 2.38
N VAL A 321 2.68 -25.71 3.07
CA VAL A 321 2.71 -25.69 4.54
C VAL A 321 1.31 -25.50 5.15
N GLY A 322 1.18 -25.81 6.44
CA GLY A 322 0.00 -25.46 7.24
C GLY A 322 0.15 -24.11 7.92
N LEU A 323 -0.92 -23.61 8.57
CA LEU A 323 -0.95 -22.31 9.25
C LEU A 323 0.20 -22.13 10.26
N LYS A 324 0.52 -23.16 11.05
CA LYS A 324 1.63 -23.14 12.02
C LYS A 324 2.98 -22.95 11.31
N GLY A 325 3.19 -23.65 10.19
CA GLY A 325 4.40 -23.52 9.36
C GLY A 325 4.51 -22.13 8.76
N ALA A 326 3.40 -21.56 8.29
CA ALA A 326 3.37 -20.22 7.75
C ALA A 326 3.78 -19.17 8.81
N VAL A 327 3.23 -19.27 10.03
CA VAL A 327 3.62 -18.39 11.14
C VAL A 327 5.11 -18.56 11.47
N ALA A 328 5.61 -19.80 11.53
CA ALA A 328 7.02 -20.06 11.85
C ALA A 328 7.96 -19.46 10.77
N ILE A 329 7.65 -19.65 9.50
CA ILE A 329 8.42 -19.06 8.39
C ILE A 329 8.40 -17.53 8.49
N GLY A 330 7.22 -16.94 8.73
CA GLY A 330 7.09 -15.49 8.90
C GLY A 330 7.93 -14.96 10.05
N LEU A 331 7.90 -15.61 11.22
CA LEU A 331 8.71 -15.24 12.39
C LEU A 331 10.21 -15.34 12.09
N ILE A 332 10.65 -16.41 11.45
CA ILE A 332 12.07 -16.61 11.12
C ILE A 332 12.54 -15.54 10.13
N CYS A 333 11.84 -15.35 9.04
CA CYS A 333 12.21 -14.38 8.00
C CYS A 333 12.13 -12.95 8.51
N GLY A 334 11.08 -12.60 9.27
CA GLY A 334 10.92 -11.29 9.86
C GLY A 334 11.95 -10.97 10.95
N ALA A 335 12.36 -11.96 11.74
CA ALA A 335 13.45 -11.77 12.68
C ALA A 335 14.78 -11.55 11.94
N MET A 336 15.02 -12.36 10.93
CA MET A 336 16.28 -12.39 10.20
C MET A 336 16.52 -11.10 9.41
N VAL A 337 15.49 -10.50 8.80
CA VAL A 337 15.65 -9.27 8.00
C VAL A 337 16.28 -8.15 8.83
N VAL A 338 15.93 -8.03 10.10
CA VAL A 338 16.50 -7.00 11.00
C VAL A 338 18.00 -7.15 11.15
N TYR A 339 18.48 -8.38 11.32
CA TYR A 339 19.92 -8.66 11.45
C TYR A 339 20.67 -8.54 10.13
N VAL A 340 20.04 -8.96 9.03
CA VAL A 340 20.63 -8.87 7.68
C VAL A 340 20.81 -7.42 7.25
N GLU A 341 19.81 -6.55 7.44
CA GLU A 341 19.94 -5.13 7.15
C GLU A 341 21.09 -4.49 7.92
N ASP A 342 21.17 -4.79 9.22
CA ASP A 342 22.24 -4.28 10.06
C ASP A 342 23.60 -4.82 9.64
N PHE A 343 23.68 -6.10 9.26
CA PHE A 343 24.90 -6.73 8.76
C PHE A 343 25.36 -6.11 7.43
N VAL A 344 24.43 -5.96 6.48
CA VAL A 344 24.72 -5.37 5.16
C VAL A 344 25.25 -3.94 5.32
N LEU A 345 24.61 -3.16 6.16
CA LEU A 345 25.00 -1.77 6.37
C LEU A 345 26.29 -1.62 7.18
N ASN A 346 26.38 -2.31 8.32
CA ASN A 346 27.44 -2.04 9.30
C ASN A 346 28.72 -2.85 9.04
N GLN A 347 28.60 -4.07 8.54
CA GLN A 347 29.74 -4.95 8.30
C GLN A 347 30.18 -4.91 6.84
N LEU A 348 29.25 -5.12 5.90
CA LEU A 348 29.58 -5.11 4.49
C LEU A 348 29.75 -3.70 3.91
N LYS A 349 29.29 -2.66 4.63
CA LYS A 349 29.32 -1.27 4.17
C LYS A 349 28.60 -1.06 2.83
N LEU A 350 27.54 -1.83 2.60
CA LEU A 350 26.70 -1.72 1.42
C LEU A 350 25.50 -0.84 1.71
N ASP A 351 25.19 0.04 0.77
CA ASP A 351 24.03 0.96 0.87
C ASP A 351 22.82 0.39 0.12
N ASP A 352 22.05 -0.40 0.81
CA ASP A 352 20.76 -0.92 0.35
C ASP A 352 19.64 0.02 0.82
N VAL A 353 19.05 0.76 -0.12
CA VAL A 353 18.14 1.87 0.21
C VAL A 353 16.83 1.36 0.82
N ALA A 354 16.25 0.33 0.22
CA ALA A 354 14.95 -0.22 0.62
C ALA A 354 15.03 -1.52 1.44
N GLY A 355 16.25 -2.01 1.76
CA GLY A 355 16.42 -3.28 2.47
C GLY A 355 16.18 -4.51 1.59
N VAL A 356 16.36 -4.37 0.29
CA VAL A 356 16.07 -5.39 -0.73
C VAL A 356 16.79 -6.70 -0.45
N LEU A 357 18.04 -6.64 -0.02
CA LEU A 357 18.84 -7.84 0.25
C LEU A 357 18.27 -8.68 1.40
N GLY A 358 17.84 -8.01 2.47
CA GLY A 358 17.22 -8.68 3.62
C GLY A 358 15.84 -9.23 3.27
N VAL A 359 15.00 -8.37 2.68
CA VAL A 359 13.60 -8.66 2.39
C VAL A 359 13.44 -9.69 1.28
N HIS A 360 14.12 -9.51 0.15
CA HIS A 360 13.89 -10.35 -1.03
C HIS A 360 14.99 -11.41 -1.22
N GLY A 361 16.26 -11.05 -0.97
CA GLY A 361 17.38 -11.95 -1.15
C GLY A 361 17.42 -13.06 -0.10
N VAL A 362 17.67 -12.66 1.13
CA VAL A 362 17.88 -13.61 2.22
C VAL A 362 16.56 -14.24 2.69
N ALA A 363 15.47 -13.46 2.84
CA ALA A 363 14.19 -14.05 3.22
C ALA A 363 13.63 -14.96 2.12
N GLY A 364 13.85 -14.65 0.83
CA GLY A 364 13.46 -15.53 -0.27
C GLY A 364 14.23 -16.85 -0.27
N ALA A 365 15.55 -16.78 -0.11
CA ALA A 365 16.42 -17.96 -0.02
C ALA A 365 16.05 -18.84 1.19
N VAL A 366 15.96 -18.24 2.37
CA VAL A 366 15.64 -18.97 3.61
C VAL A 366 14.22 -19.49 3.60
N GLY A 367 13.24 -18.70 3.11
CA GLY A 367 11.86 -19.17 2.96
C GLY A 367 11.78 -20.44 2.11
N THR A 368 12.49 -20.46 0.99
CA THR A 368 12.60 -21.65 0.13
C THR A 368 13.26 -22.84 0.85
N LEU A 369 14.33 -22.60 1.58
CA LEU A 369 15.01 -23.63 2.36
C LEU A 369 14.18 -24.17 3.54
N LEU A 370 13.25 -23.39 4.06
CA LEU A 370 12.37 -23.80 5.15
C LEU A 370 11.18 -24.67 4.69
N VAL A 371 10.82 -24.66 3.40
CA VAL A 371 9.68 -25.44 2.88
C VAL A 371 9.72 -26.90 3.33
N PRO A 372 10.82 -27.67 3.19
CA PRO A 372 10.83 -29.07 3.54
C PRO A 372 10.54 -29.37 5.00
N PHE A 373 10.89 -28.44 5.91
CA PHE A 373 10.74 -28.64 7.34
C PHE A 373 9.32 -28.39 7.84
N PHE A 374 8.53 -27.62 7.07
CA PHE A 374 7.16 -27.24 7.44
C PHE A 374 6.10 -27.78 6.48
N ALA A 375 6.52 -28.52 5.44
CA ALA A 375 5.63 -29.09 4.44
C ALA A 375 4.67 -30.12 5.06
N LEU A 376 3.42 -30.06 4.64
CA LEU A 376 2.41 -31.06 4.99
C LEU A 376 2.71 -32.39 4.29
N SER A 377 2.19 -33.49 4.87
CA SER A 377 2.35 -34.84 4.32
C SER A 377 1.95 -34.89 2.84
N GLY A 378 2.81 -35.52 2.03
CA GLY A 378 2.61 -35.67 0.57
C GLY A 378 3.01 -34.47 -0.27
N LYS A 379 3.40 -33.35 0.31
CA LYS A 379 3.79 -32.16 -0.44
C LYS A 379 5.23 -32.19 -0.95
N LEU A 380 6.06 -33.07 -0.43
CA LEU A 380 7.44 -33.28 -0.88
C LEU A 380 7.57 -34.36 -1.97
N GLY A 381 6.46 -34.93 -2.46
CA GLY A 381 6.49 -36.08 -3.36
C GLY A 381 7.16 -37.28 -2.70
N ASP A 382 8.07 -37.92 -3.42
CA ASP A 382 8.84 -39.07 -2.95
C ASP A 382 10.10 -38.68 -2.18
N LEU A 383 10.39 -37.39 -2.04
CA LEU A 383 11.60 -36.89 -1.35
C LEU A 383 11.43 -36.92 0.17
N THR A 384 12.49 -37.33 0.84
CA THR A 384 12.63 -37.10 2.28
C THR A 384 12.79 -35.60 2.58
N VAL A 385 12.55 -35.17 3.81
CA VAL A 385 12.79 -33.77 4.23
C VAL A 385 14.22 -33.32 3.88
N MET A 386 15.22 -34.15 4.18
CA MET A 386 16.61 -33.82 3.86
C MET A 386 16.90 -33.86 2.37
N GLY A 387 16.32 -34.81 1.64
CA GLY A 387 16.42 -34.86 0.18
C GLY A 387 15.83 -33.60 -0.47
N SER A 388 14.63 -33.20 -0.05
CA SER A 388 14.03 -31.96 -0.51
C SER A 388 14.86 -30.73 -0.10
N PHE A 389 15.36 -30.67 1.14
CA PHE A 389 16.25 -29.58 1.57
C PHE A 389 17.49 -29.42 0.67
N LEU A 390 18.12 -30.51 0.29
CA LEU A 390 19.27 -30.47 -0.63
C LEU A 390 18.90 -29.99 -2.03
N VAL A 391 17.71 -30.34 -2.51
CA VAL A 391 17.18 -29.81 -3.78
C VAL A 391 16.90 -28.32 -3.67
N GLN A 392 16.29 -27.88 -2.57
CA GLN A 392 16.05 -26.45 -2.31
C GLN A 392 17.38 -25.67 -2.21
N LEU A 393 18.36 -26.22 -1.50
CA LEU A 393 19.69 -25.60 -1.39
C LEU A 393 20.37 -25.46 -2.75
N LYS A 394 20.27 -26.52 -3.60
CA LYS A 394 20.77 -26.47 -4.98
C LYS A 394 20.10 -25.34 -5.78
N GLY A 395 18.76 -25.22 -5.72
CA GLY A 395 18.02 -24.21 -6.44
C GLY A 395 18.34 -22.79 -5.98
N VAL A 396 18.38 -22.58 -4.66
CA VAL A 396 18.77 -21.29 -4.06
C VAL A 396 20.19 -20.89 -4.44
N SER A 397 21.13 -21.84 -4.39
CA SER A 397 22.53 -21.60 -4.79
C SER A 397 22.65 -21.30 -6.29
N ALA A 398 21.91 -22.02 -7.11
CA ALA A 398 21.85 -21.79 -8.56
C ALA A 398 21.27 -20.40 -8.88
N ALA A 399 20.22 -19.97 -8.17
CA ALA A 399 19.67 -18.62 -8.28
C ALA A 399 20.69 -17.54 -7.94
N PHE A 400 21.43 -17.74 -6.84
CA PHE A 400 22.50 -16.81 -6.45
C PHE A 400 23.57 -16.72 -7.53
N ILE A 401 24.13 -17.86 -7.93
CA ILE A 401 25.22 -17.90 -8.94
C ILE A 401 24.77 -17.28 -10.25
N TRP A 402 23.59 -17.65 -10.72
CA TRP A 402 23.04 -17.16 -11.98
C TRP A 402 22.72 -15.66 -11.91
N ALA A 403 21.86 -15.25 -10.98
CA ALA A 403 21.35 -13.88 -10.96
C ALA A 403 22.43 -12.86 -10.54
N PHE A 404 23.25 -13.20 -9.56
CA PHE A 404 24.37 -12.35 -9.15
C PHE A 404 25.44 -12.28 -10.23
N GLY A 405 25.83 -13.44 -10.83
CA GLY A 405 26.81 -13.49 -11.88
C GLY A 405 26.36 -12.72 -13.14
N MET A 406 25.13 -12.93 -13.59
CA MET A 406 24.57 -12.20 -14.73
C MET A 406 24.36 -10.71 -14.39
N GLY A 407 23.96 -10.41 -13.17
CA GLY A 407 23.87 -9.05 -12.68
C GLY A 407 25.23 -8.34 -12.72
N LEU A 408 26.29 -8.96 -12.18
CA LEU A 408 27.65 -8.40 -12.26
C LEU A 408 28.10 -8.17 -13.69
N ALA A 409 27.86 -9.15 -14.58
CA ALA A 409 28.20 -9.02 -16.00
C ALA A 409 27.45 -7.86 -16.66
N ALA A 410 26.14 -7.76 -16.41
CA ALA A 410 25.30 -6.67 -16.92
C ALA A 410 25.77 -5.29 -16.42
N PHE A 411 25.95 -5.13 -15.11
CA PHE A 411 26.43 -3.87 -14.54
C PHE A 411 27.84 -3.52 -15.00
N TRP A 412 28.73 -4.52 -15.11
CA TRP A 412 30.09 -4.30 -15.64
C TRP A 412 30.05 -3.81 -17.07
N LEU A 413 29.24 -4.45 -17.92
CA LEU A 413 29.11 -4.07 -19.33
C LEU A 413 28.52 -2.65 -19.45
N MET A 414 27.43 -2.38 -18.75
CA MET A 414 26.81 -1.04 -18.75
C MET A 414 27.74 0.03 -18.21
N LYS A 415 28.53 -0.25 -17.18
CA LYS A 415 29.53 0.67 -16.62
C LYS A 415 30.60 1.03 -17.64
N LYS A 416 30.98 0.09 -18.52
CA LYS A 416 31.98 0.30 -19.57
C LYS A 416 31.44 1.01 -20.82
N THR A 417 30.14 0.91 -21.07
CA THR A 417 29.51 1.42 -22.31
C THR A 417 28.78 2.75 -22.08
N ILE A 418 27.78 2.77 -21.22
CA ILE A 418 26.86 3.92 -21.07
C ILE A 418 27.03 4.64 -19.71
N GLY A 419 27.79 4.06 -18.78
CA GLY A 419 27.83 4.53 -17.39
C GLY A 419 26.60 4.08 -16.62
N ILE A 420 26.79 3.75 -15.33
CA ILE A 420 25.69 3.26 -14.49
C ILE A 420 25.28 4.24 -13.38
N ARG A 421 26.15 5.21 -13.07
CA ARG A 421 25.93 6.15 -11.97
C ARG A 421 26.01 7.58 -12.50
N LEU A 422 25.16 8.45 -11.95
CA LEU A 422 25.19 9.87 -12.23
C LEU A 422 26.46 10.57 -11.71
N SER A 423 26.72 11.79 -12.18
CA SER A 423 27.76 12.62 -11.63
C SER A 423 27.49 12.96 -10.15
N ALA A 424 28.56 13.28 -9.40
CA ALA A 424 28.39 13.68 -8.01
C ALA A 424 27.53 14.96 -7.87
N GLU A 425 27.64 15.86 -8.83
CA GLU A 425 26.85 17.10 -8.89
C GLU A 425 25.36 16.78 -9.09
N ASP A 426 25.01 15.92 -10.05
CA ASP A 426 23.64 15.51 -10.32
C ASP A 426 23.02 14.73 -9.15
N GLU A 427 23.79 13.83 -8.50
CA GLU A 427 23.35 13.11 -7.31
C GLU A 427 23.07 14.06 -6.13
N LEU A 428 23.89 15.10 -5.97
CA LEU A 428 23.68 16.13 -4.95
C LEU A 428 22.49 17.03 -5.29
N ARG A 429 22.36 17.43 -6.56
CA ARG A 429 21.25 18.21 -7.05
C ARG A 429 19.92 17.48 -6.94
N GLY A 430 19.92 16.17 -7.19
CA GLY A 430 18.75 15.30 -7.16
C GLY A 430 18.30 14.85 -8.54
N LEU A 431 17.94 13.56 -8.62
CA LEU A 431 17.64 12.87 -9.86
C LEU A 431 16.34 13.36 -10.54
N ASN A 432 15.42 13.93 -9.77
CA ASN A 432 14.21 14.52 -10.34
C ASN A 432 14.56 15.63 -11.34
N VAL A 433 15.49 16.48 -10.96
CA VAL A 433 15.95 17.60 -11.80
C VAL A 433 16.92 17.12 -12.86
N ALA A 434 17.91 16.33 -12.46
CA ALA A 434 19.01 15.91 -13.31
C ALA A 434 18.55 15.04 -14.51
N GLU A 435 17.57 14.17 -14.30
CA GLU A 435 17.14 13.22 -15.34
C GLU A 435 15.76 13.53 -15.93
N HIS A 436 14.90 14.25 -15.21
CA HIS A 436 13.51 14.49 -15.64
C HIS A 436 13.16 15.98 -15.78
N GLY A 437 14.08 16.90 -15.42
CA GLY A 437 13.80 18.33 -15.43
C GLY A 437 12.68 18.75 -14.49
N ALA A 438 12.26 17.85 -13.60
CA ALA A 438 11.12 18.02 -12.73
C ALA A 438 11.58 18.36 -11.32
N GLN A 439 10.96 19.34 -10.73
CA GLN A 439 11.21 19.75 -9.35
C GLN A 439 9.99 19.42 -8.52
N ILE A 440 10.17 18.68 -7.42
CA ILE A 440 9.13 18.47 -6.42
C ILE A 440 9.59 19.02 -5.09
N GLY A 441 8.65 19.61 -4.39
CA GLY A 441 8.79 20.00 -3.02
C GLY A 441 9.87 21.06 -2.81
N THR A 442 10.44 21.09 -1.61
CA THR A 442 11.34 22.16 -1.14
C THR A 442 12.76 22.12 -1.72
N GLY A 443 13.12 21.14 -2.55
CA GLY A 443 14.49 20.98 -3.06
C GLY A 443 14.96 22.16 -3.93
N ALA A 444 14.13 22.59 -4.87
CA ALA A 444 14.38 23.77 -5.71
C ALA A 444 14.42 25.05 -4.85
N LEU A 445 13.52 25.10 -3.88
CA LEU A 445 13.45 26.19 -2.92
C LEU A 445 14.73 26.29 -2.09
N GLN A 446 15.27 25.14 -1.62
CA GLN A 446 16.52 25.11 -0.86
C GLN A 446 17.70 25.55 -1.72
N GLU A 447 17.80 25.11 -2.97
CA GLU A 447 18.86 25.51 -3.89
C GLU A 447 18.79 27.01 -4.16
N GLU A 448 17.61 27.53 -4.49
CA GLU A 448 17.46 28.96 -4.78
C GLU A 448 17.66 29.83 -3.54
N LEU A 449 17.18 29.39 -2.37
CA LEU A 449 17.50 30.06 -1.11
C LEU A 449 18.99 30.06 -0.80
N TYR A 450 19.67 28.92 -1.05
CA TYR A 450 21.12 28.86 -0.85
C TYR A 450 21.86 29.81 -1.81
N ARG A 451 21.43 29.89 -3.08
CA ARG A 451 21.96 30.85 -4.04
C ARG A 451 21.70 32.29 -3.59
N ILE A 452 20.45 32.59 -3.21
CA ILE A 452 20.08 33.94 -2.75
C ILE A 452 20.92 34.37 -1.52
N THR A 453 21.15 33.44 -0.58
CA THR A 453 21.73 33.80 0.73
C THR A 453 23.26 33.65 0.78
N GLN A 454 23.85 32.68 0.06
CA GLN A 454 25.26 32.32 0.22
C GLN A 454 26.13 32.61 -1.03
N ILE A 455 25.59 32.35 -2.23
CA ILE A 455 26.36 32.46 -3.47
C ILE A 455 26.22 33.87 -4.04
N ASP A 456 25.03 34.21 -4.53
CA ASP A 456 24.76 35.45 -5.24
C ASP A 456 24.56 36.62 -4.28
N ARG A 457 24.11 36.34 -3.06
CA ARG A 457 23.69 37.31 -2.03
C ARG A 457 22.75 38.37 -2.61
N ASP A 458 21.89 37.94 -3.52
CA ASP A 458 20.99 38.79 -4.30
C ASP A 458 19.57 38.66 -3.76
N LEU A 459 19.18 39.60 -2.92
CA LEU A 459 17.86 39.65 -2.30
C LEU A 459 16.75 40.16 -3.22
N THR A 460 17.07 40.50 -4.46
CA THR A 460 16.05 40.89 -5.45
C THR A 460 15.41 39.70 -6.12
N ARG A 461 16.04 38.51 -6.02
CA ARG A 461 15.49 37.27 -6.55
C ARG A 461 14.29 36.79 -5.73
N ARG A 462 13.36 36.14 -6.41
CA ARG A 462 12.18 35.55 -5.81
C ARG A 462 12.11 34.08 -6.14
N LEU A 463 11.56 33.34 -5.20
CA LEU A 463 11.27 31.94 -5.33
C LEU A 463 10.04 31.75 -6.22
N ASP A 464 10.00 30.67 -6.98
CA ASP A 464 8.84 30.36 -7.81
C ASP A 464 7.64 29.94 -6.93
N ALA A 465 6.65 30.82 -6.88
CA ALA A 465 5.40 30.61 -6.15
C ALA A 465 4.31 29.94 -7.03
N GLY A 466 4.62 29.67 -8.31
CA GLY A 466 3.67 29.10 -9.27
C GLY A 466 3.74 27.59 -9.42
N SER A 467 4.63 26.89 -8.71
CA SER A 467 4.85 25.44 -8.85
C SER A 467 3.66 24.56 -8.43
N GLY A 468 2.69 25.11 -7.67
CA GLY A 468 1.48 24.37 -7.27
C GLY A 468 1.71 23.26 -6.24
N ASP A 469 2.91 23.15 -5.68
CA ASP A 469 3.32 22.19 -4.66
C ASP A 469 3.64 22.89 -3.32
N GLU A 470 4.09 22.12 -2.33
CA GLU A 470 4.48 22.64 -1.01
C GLU A 470 5.62 23.68 -1.12
N ALA A 471 6.48 23.59 -2.14
CA ALA A 471 7.52 24.57 -2.37
C ALA A 471 6.93 25.92 -2.81
N GLY A 472 5.91 25.90 -3.68
CA GLY A 472 5.16 27.08 -4.08
C GLY A 472 4.44 27.72 -2.90
N GLU A 473 3.84 26.92 -2.02
CA GLU A 473 3.20 27.45 -0.81
C GLU A 473 4.22 28.07 0.16
N ILE A 474 5.36 27.43 0.35
CA ILE A 474 6.46 28.00 1.14
C ILE A 474 7.03 29.26 0.46
N ALA A 475 7.16 29.25 -0.87
CA ALA A 475 7.61 30.40 -1.64
C ALA A 475 6.66 31.60 -1.46
N LYS A 476 5.34 31.38 -1.40
CA LYS A 476 4.34 32.43 -1.09
C LYS A 476 4.54 33.08 0.28
N ILE A 477 5.06 32.31 1.24
CA ILE A 477 5.35 32.80 2.60
C ILE A 477 6.74 33.48 2.63
N ILE A 478 7.73 32.86 1.97
CA ILE A 478 9.10 33.35 2.00
C ILE A 478 9.30 34.58 1.10
N ASN A 479 8.65 34.66 -0.06
CA ASN A 479 8.74 35.81 -0.93
C ASN A 479 8.34 37.13 -0.23
N PRO A 480 7.21 37.21 0.48
CA PRO A 480 6.90 38.35 1.33
C PRO A 480 7.97 38.63 2.40
N PHE A 481 8.55 37.59 3.00
CA PHE A 481 9.66 37.72 3.94
C PHE A 481 10.91 38.27 3.26
N LEU A 482 11.27 37.80 2.06
CA LEU A 482 12.38 38.33 1.24
C LEU A 482 12.07 39.76 0.81
N ASP A 483 10.80 40.06 0.46
CA ASP A 483 10.35 41.42 0.17
C ASP A 483 10.54 42.32 1.38
N GLU A 484 10.17 41.84 2.54
CA GLU A 484 10.31 42.58 3.79
C GLU A 484 11.79 42.77 4.16
N PHE A 485 12.58 41.70 3.99
CA PHE A 485 14.00 41.75 4.27
C PHE A 485 14.75 42.65 3.27
N HIS A 486 14.39 42.62 1.99
CA HIS A 486 14.87 43.52 0.97
C HIS A 486 14.50 44.99 1.32
N ARG A 487 13.22 45.20 1.71
CA ARG A 487 12.78 46.55 2.17
C ARG A 487 13.54 47.00 3.41
N LEU A 488 13.73 46.06 4.37
CA LEU A 488 14.47 46.33 5.59
C LEU A 488 15.92 46.71 5.31
N GLN A 489 16.62 45.99 4.41
CA GLN A 489 17.98 46.27 4.00
C GLN A 489 18.06 47.61 3.27
N ALA A 490 17.13 47.83 2.33
CA ALA A 490 17.02 49.13 1.65
C ALA A 490 16.65 50.24 2.61
N GLN A 491 15.87 49.92 3.65
CA GLN A 491 15.54 50.89 4.71
C GLN A 491 16.73 51.16 5.61
N ILE A 492 17.49 50.10 6.03
CA ILE A 492 18.72 50.27 6.80
C ILE A 492 19.73 51.13 6.04
N ALA A 493 19.92 50.89 4.71
CA ALA A 493 20.81 51.69 3.89
C ALA A 493 20.32 53.18 3.77
N ARG A 494 19.01 53.36 3.60
CA ARG A 494 18.38 54.69 3.60
C ARG A 494 18.47 55.35 4.94
N ASP A 495 18.19 54.58 6.01
CA ASP A 495 18.20 55.13 7.37
C ASP A 495 19.63 55.42 7.84
N ALA A 496 20.63 54.63 7.41
CA ALA A 496 22.03 54.96 7.63
C ALA A 496 22.43 56.22 6.85
N GLY A 497 21.98 56.36 5.58
CA GLY A 497 22.12 57.59 4.83
C GLY A 497 21.42 58.77 5.54
N ARG A 498 20.25 58.56 6.04
CA ARG A 498 19.48 59.51 6.85
C ARG A 498 20.17 59.87 8.14
N ILE A 499 20.78 58.88 8.82
CA ILE A 499 21.55 59.11 10.05
C ILE A 499 22.77 59.95 9.77
N ALA A 500 23.52 59.67 8.66
CA ALA A 500 24.64 60.50 8.29
C ALA A 500 24.22 61.92 7.92
N GLN A 501 23.11 62.06 7.21
CA GLN A 501 22.54 63.36 6.86
C GLN A 501 21.96 64.09 8.08
N ALA A 502 21.30 63.29 8.97
CA ALA A 502 20.80 63.82 10.23
C ALA A 502 21.90 64.22 11.21
N SER A 503 23.05 63.50 11.22
CA SER A 503 24.24 63.90 11.98
C SER A 503 24.86 65.21 11.46
N GLY A 504 24.93 65.33 10.12
CA GLY A 504 25.31 66.57 9.53
C GLY A 504 24.35 67.73 9.82
N SER A 505 23.05 67.35 9.85
CA SER A 505 21.97 68.28 10.21
C SER A 505 21.96 68.60 11.72
N LEU A 506 22.30 67.62 12.59
CA LEU A 506 22.46 67.85 14.04
C LEU A 506 23.58 68.82 14.37
N LYS A 507 24.65 68.75 13.63
CA LYS A 507 25.71 69.72 13.74
C LYS A 507 25.25 71.15 13.35
N GLY A 508 24.46 71.23 12.26
CA GLY A 508 23.79 72.45 11.88
C GLY A 508 22.65 72.85 12.80
N LEU A 509 22.03 71.86 13.47
CA LEU A 509 20.92 72.04 14.42
C LEU A 509 21.44 72.49 15.78
N SER A 510 22.60 71.97 16.23
CA SER A 510 23.27 72.41 17.44
C SER A 510 23.60 73.97 17.38
N GLU A 511 23.94 74.43 16.19
CA GLU A 511 24.13 75.85 15.96
C GLU A 511 22.82 76.69 15.95
N ARG A 512 21.70 75.98 15.48
CA ARG A 512 20.35 76.59 15.50
C ARG A 512 19.69 76.49 16.86
N PHE A 513 20.00 75.45 17.63
CA PHE A 513 19.36 75.15 18.93
C PHE A 513 19.61 76.27 19.94
N ARG A 514 20.68 77.05 19.74
CA ARG A 514 20.94 78.28 20.51
C ARG A 514 20.00 79.44 20.10
N GLY A 515 19.42 79.36 18.85
CA GLY A 515 18.45 80.39 18.39
C GLY A 515 17.00 80.01 18.71
N ASP A 516 16.78 78.63 18.96
CA ASP A 516 15.44 78.13 19.07
C ASP A 516 14.89 77.95 20.48
N SER A 517 15.63 78.37 21.51
CA SER A 517 15.08 78.50 22.89
C SER A 517 13.81 79.33 22.92
N GLU A 518 13.63 80.30 22.02
CA GLU A 518 12.39 81.09 21.85
C GLU A 518 11.28 80.20 21.13
N THR A 519 11.68 79.18 20.33
CA THR A 519 10.70 78.32 19.69
C THR A 519 10.16 77.27 20.64
N LEU A 520 10.97 76.85 21.64
CA LEU A 520 10.55 75.91 22.66
C LEU A 520 9.41 76.44 23.55
N ASP A 521 9.33 77.73 23.76
CA ASP A 521 8.16 78.31 24.51
C ASP A 521 6.86 78.22 23.67
N ARG A 522 7.00 78.21 22.29
CA ARG A 522 5.89 77.97 21.38
C ARG A 522 5.53 76.51 21.35
N GLU A 523 6.53 75.63 21.33
CA GLU A 523 6.28 74.13 21.35
C GLU A 523 5.70 73.63 22.62
N THR A 524 6.09 74.26 23.75
CA THR A 524 5.48 73.97 25.08
C THR A 524 4.00 74.34 25.10
N ALA A 525 3.58 75.36 24.38
CA ALA A 525 2.18 75.71 24.16
C ALA A 525 1.47 74.68 23.19
N GLU A 526 2.21 74.05 22.27
CA GLU A 526 1.68 73.06 21.39
C GLU A 526 1.51 71.69 22.09
N VAL A 527 2.49 71.34 22.95
CA VAL A 527 2.34 70.13 23.84
C VAL A 527 1.12 70.33 24.78
N GLY A 528 0.87 71.57 25.28
CA GLY A 528 -0.34 71.83 26.07
C GLY A 528 -1.65 71.54 25.26
N ARG A 529 -1.64 71.94 23.97
CA ARG A 529 -2.79 71.61 23.08
C ARG A 529 -2.87 70.13 22.73
N SER A 530 -1.72 69.47 22.53
CA SER A 530 -1.70 68.01 22.28
C SER A 530 -2.18 67.22 23.50
N THR A 531 -1.88 67.71 24.71
CA THR A 531 -2.37 67.11 25.97
C THR A 531 -3.89 67.22 26.06
N GLN A 532 -4.49 68.32 25.58
CA GLN A 532 -5.96 68.47 25.55
C GLN A 532 -6.56 67.50 24.47
N ASP A 533 -5.90 67.28 23.35
CA ASP A 533 -6.34 66.29 22.33
C ASP A 533 -6.23 64.87 22.83
N LEU A 534 -5.14 64.54 23.55
CA LEU A 534 -4.97 63.24 24.19
C LEU A 534 -6.07 62.99 25.23
N GLN A 535 -6.51 64.02 25.96
CA GLN A 535 -7.62 63.93 26.93
C GLN A 535 -8.97 63.63 26.21
N GLY A 536 -9.16 64.20 24.99
CA GLY A 536 -10.32 63.89 24.19
C GLY A 536 -10.32 62.43 23.69
N ARG A 537 -9.15 61.97 23.22
CA ARG A 537 -8.97 60.59 22.77
C ARG A 537 -9.05 59.55 23.90
N SER A 538 -8.54 59.89 25.11
CA SER A 538 -8.67 59.03 26.28
C SER A 538 -10.14 58.76 26.62
N ARG A 539 -10.97 59.83 26.61
CA ARG A 539 -12.43 59.71 26.81
C ARG A 539 -13.12 58.90 25.73
N GLN A 540 -12.68 59.03 24.48
CA GLN A 540 -13.20 58.24 23.38
C GLN A 540 -12.81 56.75 23.53
N SER A 541 -11.57 56.46 23.94
CA SER A 541 -11.12 55.05 24.15
C SER A 541 -11.84 54.42 25.36
N ALA A 542 -12.18 55.21 26.39
CA ALA A 542 -13.01 54.74 27.51
C ALA A 542 -14.41 54.32 27.03
N GLY A 543 -15.03 55.11 26.12
CA GLY A 543 -16.30 54.73 25.49
C GLY A 543 -16.19 53.43 24.67
N GLN A 544 -15.11 53.30 23.86
CA GLN A 544 -14.87 52.07 23.09
C GLN A 544 -14.61 50.85 23.97
N ALA A 545 -14.03 51.00 25.15
CA ALA A 545 -13.88 49.93 26.11
C ALA A 545 -15.22 49.45 26.67
N GLU A 546 -16.18 50.35 26.86
CA GLU A 546 -17.54 49.99 27.26
C GLU A 546 -18.26 49.20 26.19
N ASP A 547 -18.16 49.61 24.92
CA ASP A 547 -18.70 48.87 23.75
C ASP A 547 -18.05 47.47 23.66
N LEU A 548 -16.74 47.38 23.87
CA LEU A 548 -16.00 46.08 23.80
C LEU A 548 -16.42 45.15 24.96
N ARG A 549 -16.77 45.71 26.12
CA ARG A 549 -17.31 44.94 27.24
C ARG A 549 -18.66 44.31 26.89
N ASP A 550 -19.53 45.12 26.25
CA ASP A 550 -20.84 44.65 25.83
C ASP A 550 -20.73 43.58 24.75
N ASP A 551 -19.81 43.75 23.77
CA ASP A 551 -19.53 42.75 22.76
C ASP A 551 -18.97 41.47 23.36
N ALA A 552 -18.04 41.55 24.31
CA ALA A 552 -17.54 40.42 25.07
C ALA A 552 -18.67 39.68 25.80
N GLY A 553 -19.62 40.40 26.39
CA GLY A 553 -20.82 39.81 26.99
C GLY A 553 -21.66 39.02 26.01
N ARG A 554 -21.88 39.56 24.81
CA ARG A 554 -22.62 38.88 23.73
C ARG A 554 -21.90 37.61 23.20
N VAL A 555 -20.57 37.68 23.08
CA VAL A 555 -19.76 36.53 22.66
C VAL A 555 -19.74 35.43 23.75
N ALA A 556 -19.73 35.84 25.03
CA ALA A 556 -19.84 34.91 26.16
C ALA A 556 -21.16 34.14 26.12
N GLU A 557 -22.26 34.86 25.89
CA GLU A 557 -23.60 34.28 25.81
C GLU A 557 -23.71 33.33 24.61
N ALA A 558 -23.15 33.71 23.44
CA ALA A 558 -23.09 32.85 22.25
C ALA A 558 -22.24 31.59 22.50
N ALA A 559 -21.12 31.71 23.21
CA ALA A 559 -20.26 30.56 23.55
C ALA A 559 -21.00 29.61 24.52
N MET A 560 -21.75 30.10 25.45
CA MET A 560 -22.60 29.28 26.34
C MET A 560 -23.67 28.52 25.55
N GLY A 561 -24.39 29.20 24.67
CA GLY A 561 -25.38 28.54 23.79
C GLY A 561 -24.76 27.49 22.85
N MET A 562 -23.54 27.78 22.37
CA MET A 562 -22.79 26.81 21.55
C MET A 562 -22.36 25.59 22.38
N SER A 563 -21.94 25.79 23.62
CA SER A 563 -21.59 24.69 24.54
C SER A 563 -22.80 23.77 24.80
N GLU A 564 -23.99 24.35 24.97
CA GLU A 564 -25.22 23.56 25.11
C GLU A 564 -25.54 22.73 23.84
N THR A 565 -25.39 23.38 22.69
CA THR A 565 -25.59 22.70 21.39
C THR A 565 -24.59 21.55 21.19
N ILE A 566 -23.32 21.74 21.57
CA ILE A 566 -22.27 20.76 21.48
C ILE A 566 -22.56 19.56 22.39
N ASN A 567 -23.04 19.81 23.60
CA ASN A 567 -23.40 18.75 24.54
C ASN A 567 -24.57 17.91 24.01
N GLU A 568 -25.55 18.55 23.38
CA GLU A 568 -26.65 17.83 22.73
C GLU A 568 -26.15 17.00 21.54
N LEU A 569 -25.24 17.57 20.74
CA LEU A 569 -24.62 16.86 19.61
C LEU A 569 -23.85 15.64 20.11
N ALA A 570 -23.05 15.78 21.16
CA ALA A 570 -22.29 14.68 21.77
C ALA A 570 -23.22 13.53 22.21
N ARG A 571 -24.39 13.87 22.79
CA ARG A 571 -25.40 12.90 23.19
C ARG A 571 -25.99 12.16 21.96
N GLN A 572 -26.25 12.90 20.88
CA GLN A 572 -26.81 12.32 19.64
C GLN A 572 -25.79 11.38 18.97
N ILE A 573 -24.50 11.75 18.96
CA ILE A 573 -23.44 10.91 18.43
C ILE A 573 -23.27 9.64 19.28
N GLY A 574 -23.39 9.78 20.60
CA GLY A 574 -23.39 8.62 21.48
C GLY A 574 -24.52 7.63 21.17
N ALA A 575 -25.72 8.15 20.93
CA ALA A 575 -26.85 7.33 20.51
C ALA A 575 -26.66 6.70 19.11
N LEU A 576 -26.08 7.47 18.18
CA LEU A 576 -25.73 6.96 16.85
C LEU A 576 -24.70 5.83 16.95
N SER A 577 -23.66 6.02 17.77
CA SER A 577 -22.62 5.01 18.01
C SER A 577 -23.21 3.71 18.53
N GLY A 578 -24.16 3.81 19.49
CA GLY A 578 -24.90 2.66 19.97
C GLY A 578 -25.67 1.93 18.88
N SER A 579 -26.40 2.70 18.08
CA SER A 579 -27.19 2.13 16.97
C SER A 579 -26.30 1.44 15.92
N VAL A 580 -25.14 2.02 15.61
CA VAL A 580 -24.18 1.43 14.67
C VAL A 580 -23.60 0.12 15.22
N LEU A 581 -23.33 0.06 16.51
CA LEU A 581 -22.88 -1.18 17.18
C LEU A 581 -23.96 -2.28 17.11
N ASP A 582 -25.22 -1.91 17.32
CA ASP A 582 -26.35 -2.85 17.22
C ASP A 582 -26.51 -3.41 15.79
N VAL A 583 -26.31 -2.54 14.78
CA VAL A 583 -26.31 -2.97 13.36
C VAL A 583 -25.12 -3.91 13.09
N GLY A 584 -23.93 -3.55 13.60
CA GLY A 584 -22.74 -4.40 13.48
C GLY A 584 -22.94 -5.77 14.14
N GLU A 585 -23.52 -5.80 15.34
CA GLU A 585 -23.83 -7.06 16.03
C GLU A 585 -24.92 -7.87 15.29
N SER A 586 -25.90 -7.18 14.69
CA SER A 586 -26.90 -7.83 13.86
C SER A 586 -26.29 -8.43 12.60
N ALA A 587 -25.34 -7.70 11.97
CA ALA A 587 -24.59 -8.20 10.83
C ALA A 587 -23.72 -9.41 11.22
N ARG A 588 -23.07 -9.37 12.40
CA ARG A 588 -22.29 -10.50 12.89
C ARG A 588 -23.16 -11.75 13.08
N ARG A 589 -24.30 -11.61 13.73
CA ARG A 589 -25.28 -12.71 13.89
C ARG A 589 -25.81 -13.22 12.56
N GLY A 590 -26.06 -12.29 11.62
CA GLY A 590 -26.46 -12.65 10.26
C GLY A 590 -25.40 -13.51 9.58
N ARG A 591 -24.14 -13.17 9.75
CA ARG A 591 -22.99 -13.93 9.20
C ARG A 591 -22.92 -15.34 9.77
N GLU A 592 -23.10 -15.48 11.08
CA GLU A 592 -23.12 -16.80 11.73
C GLU A 592 -24.26 -17.68 11.19
N VAL A 593 -25.44 -17.07 11.02
CA VAL A 593 -26.60 -17.78 10.45
C VAL A 593 -26.33 -18.16 8.98
N SER A 594 -25.81 -17.23 8.20
CA SER A 594 -25.48 -17.48 6.78
C SER A 594 -24.39 -18.55 6.65
N HIS A 595 -23.38 -18.49 7.52
CA HIS A 595 -22.32 -19.52 7.57
C HIS A 595 -22.90 -20.89 7.92
N SER A 596 -23.71 -20.96 8.99
CA SER A 596 -24.34 -22.20 9.39
C SER A 596 -25.24 -22.78 8.30
N ALA A 597 -25.97 -21.90 7.60
CA ALA A 597 -26.76 -22.30 6.45
C ALA A 597 -25.89 -22.85 5.31
N SER A 598 -24.75 -22.19 5.04
CA SER A 598 -23.80 -22.62 4.01
C SER A 598 -23.18 -23.98 4.34
N GLU A 599 -22.84 -24.22 5.63
CA GLU A 599 -22.35 -25.54 6.07
C GLU A 599 -23.41 -26.64 5.94
N LEU A 600 -24.67 -26.26 6.21
CA LEU A 600 -25.79 -27.19 6.03
C LEU A 600 -25.96 -27.56 4.57
N VAL A 601 -25.92 -26.57 3.68
CA VAL A 601 -25.97 -26.78 2.22
C VAL A 601 -24.80 -27.66 1.79
N GLY A 602 -23.56 -27.35 2.24
CA GLY A 602 -22.39 -28.19 1.89
C GLY A 602 -22.50 -29.64 2.36
N ARG A 603 -23.09 -29.88 3.56
CA ARG A 603 -23.39 -31.25 4.02
C ARG A 603 -24.43 -31.93 3.16
N SER A 604 -25.43 -31.13 2.72
CA SER A 604 -26.47 -31.67 1.84
C SER A 604 -25.89 -32.03 0.46
N GLU A 605 -24.99 -31.17 -0.09
CA GLU A 605 -24.26 -31.50 -1.32
C GLU A 605 -23.42 -32.77 -1.19
N GLN A 606 -22.76 -32.95 -0.04
CA GLN A 606 -21.97 -34.16 0.23
C GLN A 606 -22.84 -35.39 0.30
N GLN A 607 -24.03 -35.26 0.92
CA GLN A 607 -25.02 -36.34 0.93
C GLN A 607 -25.52 -36.67 -0.48
N MET A 608 -25.78 -35.65 -1.29
CA MET A 608 -26.16 -35.87 -2.69
C MET A 608 -25.04 -36.53 -3.48
N SER A 609 -23.81 -36.11 -3.29
CA SER A 609 -22.65 -36.76 -3.92
C SER A 609 -22.52 -38.24 -3.50
N SER A 610 -22.73 -38.48 -2.21
CA SER A 610 -22.72 -39.88 -1.72
C SER A 610 -23.84 -40.71 -2.34
N LEU A 611 -25.00 -40.07 -2.54
CA LEU A 611 -26.15 -40.72 -3.19
C LEU A 611 -25.89 -41.05 -4.66
N VAL A 612 -25.14 -40.15 -5.35
CA VAL A 612 -24.67 -40.42 -6.73
C VAL A 612 -23.76 -41.64 -6.75
N VAL A 613 -22.77 -41.68 -5.82
CA VAL A 613 -21.82 -42.79 -5.74
C VAL A 613 -22.59 -44.14 -5.43
N ALA A 614 -23.52 -44.06 -4.51
CA ALA A 614 -24.36 -45.22 -4.16
C ALA A 614 -25.21 -45.67 -5.37
N SER A 615 -25.74 -44.69 -6.11
CA SER A 615 -26.53 -44.96 -7.34
C SER A 615 -25.69 -45.62 -8.41
N ASP A 616 -24.43 -45.15 -8.58
CA ASP A 616 -23.47 -45.72 -9.52
C ASP A 616 -23.11 -47.18 -9.15
N GLN A 617 -22.96 -47.43 -7.81
CA GLN A 617 -22.72 -48.77 -7.34
C GLN A 617 -23.92 -49.70 -7.59
N ILE A 618 -25.13 -49.16 -7.35
CA ILE A 618 -26.35 -49.96 -7.65
C ILE A 618 -26.45 -50.19 -9.14
N ASN A 619 -26.16 -49.22 -9.96
CA ASN A 619 -26.17 -49.41 -11.42
C ASN A 619 -25.16 -50.43 -11.87
N ALA A 620 -23.93 -50.41 -11.34
CA ALA A 620 -22.92 -51.42 -11.64
C ALA A 620 -23.35 -52.83 -11.21
N ILE A 621 -24.04 -52.93 -10.08
CA ILE A 621 -24.61 -54.21 -9.62
C ILE A 621 -25.74 -54.67 -10.58
N ALA A 622 -26.60 -53.71 -11.00
CA ALA A 622 -27.65 -54.01 -11.97
C ALA A 622 -27.06 -54.43 -13.33
N ASP A 623 -26.00 -53.81 -13.77
CA ASP A 623 -25.26 -54.19 -15.00
C ASP A 623 -24.72 -55.62 -14.86
N LEU A 624 -24.12 -55.94 -13.74
CA LEU A 624 -23.62 -57.27 -13.47
C LEU A 624 -24.76 -58.33 -13.48
N ILE A 625 -25.89 -57.99 -12.81
CA ILE A 625 -27.05 -58.90 -12.77
C ILE A 625 -27.60 -59.10 -14.20
N ASP A 626 -27.66 -58.03 -15.00
CA ASP A 626 -28.14 -58.05 -16.38
C ASP A 626 -27.22 -58.94 -17.25
N ASP A 627 -25.90 -58.81 -17.08
CA ASP A 627 -24.93 -59.66 -17.76
C ASP A 627 -25.05 -61.13 -17.36
N ILE A 628 -25.25 -61.37 -16.05
CA ILE A 628 -25.52 -62.75 -15.52
C ILE A 628 -26.84 -63.31 -16.11
N ALA A 629 -27.89 -62.49 -16.08
CA ALA A 629 -29.18 -62.88 -16.66
C ALA A 629 -29.10 -63.14 -18.15
N SER A 630 -28.35 -62.30 -18.90
CA SER A 630 -28.09 -62.49 -20.31
C SER A 630 -27.35 -63.81 -20.60
N LYS A 631 -26.28 -64.05 -19.83
CA LYS A 631 -25.52 -65.32 -19.94
C LYS A 631 -26.37 -66.48 -19.54
N THR A 632 -27.21 -66.34 -18.50
CA THR A 632 -28.13 -67.40 -18.08
C THR A 632 -29.20 -67.69 -19.11
N ASN A 633 -29.71 -66.63 -19.76
CA ASN A 633 -30.66 -66.78 -20.91
C ASN A 633 -30.01 -67.53 -22.10
N LEU A 634 -28.77 -67.17 -22.38
CA LEU A 634 -27.99 -67.83 -23.45
C LEU A 634 -27.71 -69.31 -23.11
N LEU A 635 -27.35 -69.55 -21.80
CA LEU A 635 -27.15 -70.89 -21.32
C LEU A 635 -28.47 -71.70 -21.36
N ALA A 636 -29.56 -71.07 -20.92
CA ALA A 636 -30.89 -71.68 -20.98
C ALA A 636 -31.40 -71.93 -22.40
N LEU A 637 -31.06 -70.95 -23.31
CA LEU A 637 -31.37 -71.14 -24.77
C LEU A 637 -30.60 -72.36 -25.29
N ASN A 638 -29.30 -72.37 -24.99
CA ASN A 638 -28.45 -73.47 -25.43
C ASN A 638 -28.95 -74.80 -24.83
N ALA A 639 -29.32 -74.83 -23.53
CA ALA A 639 -29.93 -75.98 -22.87
C ALA A 639 -31.28 -76.37 -23.49
N THR A 640 -32.10 -75.38 -23.89
CA THR A 640 -33.38 -75.60 -24.59
C THR A 640 -33.14 -76.21 -25.98
N ILE A 641 -32.12 -75.75 -26.71
CA ILE A 641 -31.75 -76.25 -28.00
C ILE A 641 -31.25 -77.74 -27.87
N GLU A 642 -30.40 -77.96 -26.89
CA GLU A 642 -29.83 -79.28 -26.66
C GLU A 642 -30.87 -80.29 -26.09
N ALA A 643 -31.80 -79.80 -25.22
CA ALA A 643 -32.91 -80.53 -24.78
C ALA A 643 -33.91 -80.89 -25.91
N ALA A 644 -34.13 -79.95 -26.87
CA ALA A 644 -34.92 -80.23 -28.04
C ALA A 644 -34.22 -81.30 -29.00
N ARG A 645 -32.90 -81.27 -28.99
CA ARG A 645 -32.09 -82.20 -29.80
C ARG A 645 -32.06 -83.65 -29.25
N ALA A 646 -32.27 -83.73 -27.88
CA ALA A 646 -32.35 -85.00 -27.17
C ALA A 646 -33.71 -85.71 -27.32
N GLY A 647 -34.70 -85.11 -27.97
CA GLY A 647 -36.02 -85.74 -28.18
C GLY A 647 -36.81 -86.02 -26.89
N GLU A 648 -37.51 -87.08 -26.84
CA GLU A 648 -38.37 -87.49 -25.70
C GLU A 648 -37.60 -87.56 -24.35
N ALA A 649 -36.27 -87.90 -24.42
CA ALA A 649 -35.47 -87.95 -23.18
C ALA A 649 -35.11 -86.59 -22.61
N GLY A 650 -35.25 -85.60 -23.44
CA GLY A 650 -34.92 -84.23 -23.05
C GLY A 650 -36.08 -83.40 -22.55
N ARG A 651 -37.30 -83.92 -22.51
CA ARG A 651 -38.54 -83.20 -22.26
C ARG A 651 -38.59 -82.48 -20.87
N GLY A 652 -38.07 -83.21 -19.89
CA GLY A 652 -37.98 -82.68 -18.53
C GLY A 652 -36.95 -81.50 -18.47
N PHE A 653 -35.83 -81.64 -19.21
CA PHE A 653 -34.79 -80.61 -19.26
C PHE A 653 -35.22 -79.37 -20.11
N ALA A 654 -36.03 -79.61 -21.15
CA ALA A 654 -36.60 -78.54 -21.95
C ALA A 654 -37.53 -77.63 -21.14
N VAL A 655 -38.32 -78.21 -20.25
CA VAL A 655 -39.21 -77.44 -19.30
C VAL A 655 -38.34 -76.58 -18.38
N VAL A 656 -37.37 -77.24 -17.75
CA VAL A 656 -36.46 -76.50 -16.83
C VAL A 656 -35.70 -75.39 -17.57
N ALA A 657 -35.16 -75.72 -18.75
CA ALA A 657 -34.45 -74.74 -19.56
C ALA A 657 -35.35 -73.58 -20.00
N THR A 658 -36.63 -73.91 -20.34
CA THR A 658 -37.61 -72.86 -20.68
C THR A 658 -37.93 -71.95 -19.47
N GLU A 659 -38.06 -72.61 -18.32
CA GLU A 659 -38.32 -71.86 -17.07
C GLU A 659 -37.15 -71.03 -16.63
N VAL A 660 -35.90 -71.55 -16.75
CA VAL A 660 -34.65 -70.75 -16.51
C VAL A 660 -34.52 -69.60 -17.47
N LYS A 661 -34.91 -69.84 -18.75
CA LYS A 661 -34.97 -68.80 -19.75
C LYS A 661 -35.99 -67.74 -19.41
N ALA A 662 -37.18 -68.12 -19.00
CA ALA A 662 -38.24 -67.23 -18.55
C ALA A 662 -37.80 -66.42 -17.35
N LEU A 663 -37.16 -67.06 -16.38
CA LEU A 663 -36.61 -66.40 -15.19
C LEU A 663 -35.48 -65.45 -15.54
N ALA A 664 -34.60 -65.83 -16.48
CA ALA A 664 -33.52 -64.98 -16.92
C ALA A 664 -34.05 -63.72 -17.63
N LEU A 665 -35.07 -63.85 -18.50
CA LEU A 665 -35.74 -62.72 -19.15
C LEU A 665 -36.52 -61.85 -18.15
N GLN A 666 -37.08 -62.49 -17.12
CA GLN A 666 -37.76 -61.79 -16.02
C GLN A 666 -36.72 -60.99 -15.23
N THR A 667 -35.56 -61.60 -14.92
CA THR A 667 -34.43 -60.92 -14.27
C THR A 667 -33.92 -59.75 -15.06
N GLN A 668 -33.74 -59.90 -16.40
CA GLN A 668 -33.37 -58.81 -17.27
C GLN A 668 -34.38 -57.65 -17.25
N ARG A 669 -35.68 -57.96 -17.25
CA ARG A 669 -36.72 -56.94 -17.14
C ARG A 669 -36.65 -56.20 -15.78
N ALA A 670 -36.48 -57.00 -14.69
CA ALA A 670 -36.34 -56.40 -13.37
C ALA A 670 -35.08 -55.53 -13.27
N THR A 671 -33.95 -55.97 -13.84
CA THR A 671 -32.75 -55.17 -13.83
C THR A 671 -32.88 -53.91 -14.69
N MET A 672 -33.59 -53.96 -15.81
CA MET A 672 -33.92 -52.77 -16.60
C MET A 672 -34.76 -51.77 -15.82
N GLU A 673 -35.73 -52.29 -15.03
CA GLU A 673 -36.56 -51.44 -14.14
C GLU A 673 -35.68 -50.78 -13.06
N VAL A 674 -34.78 -51.55 -12.46
CA VAL A 674 -33.84 -51.04 -11.45
C VAL A 674 -32.96 -49.95 -12.11
N LYS A 675 -32.39 -50.20 -13.27
CA LYS A 675 -31.60 -49.24 -14.01
C LYS A 675 -32.40 -47.95 -14.30
N ALA A 676 -33.66 -48.11 -14.74
CA ALA A 676 -34.54 -46.98 -14.98
C ALA A 676 -34.80 -46.16 -13.71
N ARG A 677 -35.01 -46.87 -12.57
CA ARG A 677 -35.20 -46.19 -11.27
C ARG A 677 -33.95 -45.51 -10.77
N VAL A 678 -32.79 -46.13 -10.94
CA VAL A 678 -31.47 -45.56 -10.62
C VAL A 678 -31.18 -44.36 -11.51
N ALA A 679 -31.49 -44.43 -12.80
CA ALA A 679 -31.36 -43.30 -13.68
C ALA A 679 -32.24 -42.11 -13.27
N ALA A 680 -33.51 -42.39 -12.89
CA ALA A 680 -34.41 -41.36 -12.37
C ALA A 680 -33.89 -40.77 -11.02
N LEU A 681 -33.32 -41.59 -10.16
CA LEU A 681 -32.74 -41.18 -8.89
C LEU A 681 -31.51 -40.27 -9.13
N ARG A 682 -30.67 -40.66 -10.12
CA ARG A 682 -29.52 -39.82 -10.53
C ARG A 682 -29.95 -38.48 -11.05
N SER A 683 -31.00 -38.49 -11.91
CA SER A 683 -31.51 -37.21 -12.41
C SER A 683 -32.02 -36.32 -11.29
N GLY A 684 -32.86 -36.87 -10.38
CA GLY A 684 -33.34 -36.10 -9.25
C GLY A 684 -32.22 -35.64 -8.29
N THR A 685 -31.19 -36.47 -8.14
CA THR A 685 -30.02 -36.09 -7.34
C THR A 685 -29.22 -34.99 -8.01
N ALA A 686 -29.10 -35.05 -9.35
CA ALA A 686 -28.43 -33.97 -10.11
C ALA A 686 -29.19 -32.63 -10.03
N GLU A 687 -30.54 -32.67 -10.14
CA GLU A 687 -31.39 -31.49 -9.97
C GLU A 687 -31.31 -30.92 -8.56
N ALA A 688 -31.32 -31.80 -7.55
CA ALA A 688 -31.12 -31.40 -6.17
C ALA A 688 -29.74 -30.77 -5.95
N SER A 689 -28.69 -31.38 -6.51
CA SER A 689 -27.33 -30.81 -6.46
C SER A 689 -27.28 -29.44 -7.10
N GLN A 690 -27.90 -29.27 -8.28
CA GLN A 690 -27.97 -27.96 -8.94
C GLN A 690 -28.72 -26.93 -8.09
N SER A 691 -29.78 -27.39 -7.39
CA SER A 691 -30.52 -26.50 -6.47
C SER A 691 -29.71 -26.08 -5.27
N PHE A 692 -28.90 -27.00 -4.72
CA PHE A 692 -27.97 -26.67 -3.62
C PHE A 692 -26.86 -25.73 -4.09
N GLU A 693 -26.35 -25.92 -5.31
CA GLU A 693 -25.37 -25.02 -5.90
C GLU A 693 -25.94 -23.59 -6.07
N ALA A 694 -27.19 -23.49 -6.57
CA ALA A 694 -27.90 -22.22 -6.63
C ALA A 694 -28.11 -21.60 -5.25
N LEU A 695 -28.50 -22.42 -4.26
CA LEU A 695 -28.68 -22.01 -2.86
C LEU A 695 -27.36 -21.52 -2.26
N ARG A 696 -26.28 -22.18 -2.58
CA ARG A 696 -24.94 -21.80 -2.16
C ARG A 696 -24.52 -20.43 -2.75
N ALA A 697 -24.85 -20.21 -4.04
CA ALA A 697 -24.61 -18.90 -4.65
C ALA A 697 -25.39 -17.80 -3.91
N VAL A 698 -26.68 -18.05 -3.62
CA VAL A 698 -27.50 -17.09 -2.86
C VAL A 698 -26.95 -16.84 -1.46
N LEU A 699 -26.52 -17.90 -0.77
CA LEU A 699 -25.91 -17.75 0.56
C LEU A 699 -24.57 -17.00 0.51
N ALA A 700 -23.81 -17.20 -0.58
CA ALA A 700 -22.58 -16.44 -0.79
C ALA A 700 -22.89 -14.94 -1.02
N ASP A 701 -23.94 -14.65 -1.81
CA ASP A 701 -24.40 -13.28 -2.02
C ASP A 701 -24.89 -12.64 -0.72
N ILE A 702 -25.70 -13.39 0.05
CA ILE A 702 -26.15 -12.92 1.38
C ILE A 702 -24.93 -12.67 2.28
N GLY A 703 -23.96 -13.57 2.28
CA GLY A 703 -22.72 -13.40 3.00
C GLY A 703 -21.97 -12.13 2.59
N GLY A 704 -21.94 -11.86 1.26
CA GLY A 704 -21.39 -10.63 0.69
C GLY A 704 -22.12 -9.37 1.16
N ILE A 705 -23.45 -9.42 1.11
CA ILE A 705 -24.30 -8.31 1.60
C ILE A 705 -24.06 -8.06 3.09
N ILE A 706 -24.05 -9.11 3.89
CA ILE A 706 -23.83 -9.02 5.34
C ILE A 706 -22.41 -8.46 5.63
N THR A 707 -21.42 -8.88 4.83
CA THR A 707 -20.08 -8.33 4.92
C THR A 707 -20.08 -6.84 4.60
N THR A 708 -20.77 -6.44 3.53
CA THR A 708 -20.91 -5.03 3.16
C THR A 708 -21.59 -4.22 4.27
N ILE A 709 -22.60 -4.79 4.92
CA ILE A 709 -23.28 -4.14 6.05
C ILE A 709 -22.31 -4.02 7.25
N ALA A 710 -21.55 -5.06 7.53
CA ALA A 710 -20.56 -5.04 8.60
C ALA A 710 -19.49 -3.99 8.34
N ASP A 711 -18.95 -3.96 7.10
CA ASP A 711 -17.95 -2.98 6.68
C ASP A 711 -18.51 -1.55 6.70
N ALA A 712 -19.77 -1.40 6.26
CA ALA A 712 -20.45 -0.11 6.34
C ALA A 712 -20.66 0.33 7.79
N SER A 713 -21.04 -0.61 8.68
CA SER A 713 -21.19 -0.32 10.11
C SER A 713 -19.85 0.03 10.74
N GLU A 714 -18.78 -0.70 10.41
CA GLU A 714 -17.45 -0.36 10.88
C GLU A 714 -17.00 1.02 10.36
N SER A 715 -17.29 1.30 9.10
CA SER A 715 -17.02 2.63 8.53
C SER A 715 -17.82 3.72 9.24
N GLN A 716 -19.12 3.47 9.50
CA GLN A 716 -19.96 4.40 10.24
C GLN A 716 -19.50 4.58 11.67
N ALA A 717 -19.04 3.51 12.35
CA ALA A 717 -18.46 3.60 13.69
C ALA A 717 -17.22 4.48 13.70
N ARG A 718 -16.35 4.34 12.68
CA ARG A 718 -15.17 5.21 12.53
C ARG A 718 -15.57 6.67 12.27
N VAL A 719 -16.58 6.86 11.42
CA VAL A 719 -17.12 8.22 11.15
C VAL A 719 -17.71 8.80 12.43
N ALA A 720 -18.53 8.03 13.17
CA ALA A 720 -19.09 8.47 14.44
C ALA A 720 -17.98 8.83 15.44
N GLY A 721 -16.92 7.99 15.51
CA GLY A 721 -15.74 8.27 16.32
C GLY A 721 -15.02 9.55 15.89
N SER A 722 -14.86 9.75 14.58
CA SER A 722 -14.25 10.98 14.04
C SER A 722 -15.10 12.21 14.34
N VAL A 723 -16.43 12.07 14.19
CA VAL A 723 -17.34 13.18 14.53
C VAL A 723 -17.34 13.44 16.03
N HIS A 724 -17.26 12.37 16.86
CA HIS A 724 -17.11 12.51 18.31
C HIS A 724 -15.85 13.30 18.66
N GLY A 725 -14.70 12.94 18.06
CA GLY A 725 -13.46 13.70 18.26
C GLY A 725 -13.56 15.15 17.75
N ALA A 726 -14.29 15.37 16.64
CA ALA A 726 -14.51 16.71 16.14
C ALA A 726 -15.40 17.54 17.10
N VAL A 727 -16.41 16.91 17.71
CA VAL A 727 -17.25 17.55 18.74
C VAL A 727 -16.44 17.87 19.98
N GLU A 728 -15.55 16.97 20.42
CA GLU A 728 -14.62 17.26 21.53
C GLU A 728 -13.68 18.41 21.18
N ASP A 729 -13.12 18.43 19.95
CA ASP A 729 -12.27 19.54 19.52
C ASP A 729 -13.03 20.88 19.52
N VAL A 730 -14.27 20.87 18.98
CA VAL A 730 -15.11 22.06 18.97
C VAL A 730 -15.47 22.47 20.40
N SER A 731 -15.77 21.51 21.28
CA SER A 731 -15.99 21.77 22.72
C SER A 731 -14.79 22.45 23.34
N GLY A 732 -13.60 21.90 23.06
CA GLY A 732 -12.33 22.49 23.51
C GLY A 732 -12.16 23.93 23.01
N ARG A 733 -12.47 24.15 21.73
CA ARG A 733 -12.38 25.48 21.10
C ARG A 733 -13.39 26.46 21.69
N VAL A 734 -14.61 26.03 21.97
CA VAL A 734 -15.63 26.85 22.62
C VAL A 734 -15.18 27.23 24.04
N SER A 735 -14.57 26.26 24.74
CA SER A 735 -13.97 26.55 26.06
C SER A 735 -12.86 27.61 25.95
N VAL A 736 -12.00 27.49 24.92
CA VAL A 736 -10.95 28.48 24.65
C VAL A 736 -11.55 29.85 24.31
N VAL A 737 -12.66 29.89 23.55
CA VAL A 737 -13.38 31.13 23.23
C VAL A 737 -13.92 31.74 24.53
N ALA A 738 -14.59 30.93 25.35
CA ALA A 738 -15.12 31.41 26.64
C ALA A 738 -14.00 31.94 27.55
N GLN A 739 -12.88 31.25 27.61
CA GLN A 739 -11.70 31.69 28.33
C GLN A 739 -11.10 32.99 27.77
N SER A 740 -11.10 33.07 26.41
CA SER A 740 -10.59 34.29 25.75
C SER A 740 -11.45 35.48 25.97
N VAL A 741 -12.78 35.30 26.02
CA VAL A 741 -13.75 36.34 26.39
C VAL A 741 -13.58 36.75 27.83
N GLY A 742 -13.36 35.76 28.74
CA GLY A 742 -13.05 36.05 30.13
C GLY A 742 -11.78 36.91 30.29
N ARG A 743 -10.75 36.59 29.50
CA ARG A 743 -9.52 37.39 29.43
C ARG A 743 -9.79 38.79 28.86
N MET A 744 -10.53 38.85 27.74
CA MET A 744 -10.90 40.12 27.10
C MET A 744 -11.70 41.01 28.03
N SER A 745 -12.62 40.44 28.80
CA SER A 745 -13.33 41.18 29.86
C SER A 745 -12.37 41.71 30.95
N GLY A 746 -11.37 40.90 31.32
CA GLY A 746 -10.29 41.35 32.20
C GLY A 746 -9.44 42.46 31.56
N ASP A 747 -9.10 42.32 30.30
CA ASP A 747 -8.33 43.30 29.56
C ASP A 747 -9.07 44.65 29.42
N VAL A 748 -10.38 44.60 29.22
CA VAL A 748 -11.23 45.81 29.21
C VAL A 748 -11.23 46.54 30.57
N VAL A 749 -11.27 45.78 31.67
CA VAL A 749 -11.13 46.36 33.02
C VAL A 749 -9.75 47.00 33.19
N HIS A 750 -8.73 46.29 32.68
CA HIS A 750 -7.36 46.84 32.67
C HIS A 750 -7.26 48.10 31.80
N LEU A 751 -7.92 48.11 30.62
CA LEU A 751 -7.96 49.27 29.73
C LEU A 751 -8.62 50.49 30.41
N ALA A 752 -9.72 50.27 31.11
CA ALA A 752 -10.38 51.35 31.90
C ALA A 752 -9.43 51.90 32.96
N THR A 753 -8.70 51.02 33.68
CA THR A 753 -7.68 51.39 34.63
C THR A 753 -6.55 52.17 33.96
N TYR A 754 -6.10 51.65 32.77
CA TYR A 754 -5.06 52.27 31.98
C TYR A 754 -5.43 53.69 31.50
N MET A 755 -6.72 53.91 31.11
CA MET A 755 -7.22 55.23 30.75
C MET A 755 -7.23 56.19 31.96
N SER A 756 -7.52 55.70 33.15
CA SER A 756 -7.38 56.43 34.39
C SER A 756 -5.94 56.86 34.65
N ASP A 757 -5.01 55.91 34.37
CA ASP A 757 -3.57 56.20 34.52
C ASP A 757 -3.08 57.18 33.47
N VAL A 758 -3.63 57.13 32.24
CA VAL A 758 -3.38 58.11 31.18
C VAL A 758 -3.87 59.51 31.57
N ASP A 759 -5.05 59.61 32.17
CA ASP A 759 -5.55 60.89 32.64
C ASP A 759 -4.65 61.48 33.79
N GLN A 760 -4.14 60.60 34.65
CA GLN A 760 -3.18 60.98 35.67
C GLN A 760 -1.83 61.38 35.05
N ALA A 761 -1.38 60.65 33.99
CA ALA A 761 -0.18 60.97 33.26
C ALA A 761 -0.29 62.33 32.51
N ILE A 762 -1.48 62.62 31.95
CA ILE A 762 -1.79 63.92 31.32
C ILE A 762 -1.68 65.05 32.35
N SER A 763 -2.25 64.84 33.53
CA SER A 763 -2.12 65.81 34.62
C SER A 763 -0.66 66.00 35.02
N THR A 764 0.11 64.89 35.09
CA THR A 764 1.56 64.93 35.37
C THR A 764 2.34 65.64 34.27
N THR A 765 1.94 65.44 32.99
CA THR A 765 2.57 66.08 31.83
C THR A 765 2.39 67.62 31.89
N GLY A 766 1.21 68.08 32.31
CA GLY A 766 0.98 69.54 32.59
C GLY A 766 1.97 70.12 33.60
N HIS A 767 2.32 69.32 34.62
CA HIS A 767 3.33 69.72 35.63
C HIS A 767 4.75 69.66 35.02
N VAL A 768 5.05 68.66 34.21
CA VAL A 768 6.35 68.51 33.51
C VAL A 768 6.60 69.59 32.48
N VAL A 769 5.57 70.10 31.81
CA VAL A 769 5.66 71.25 30.88
C VAL A 769 6.10 72.48 31.59
N GLY A 770 5.61 72.69 32.89
CA GLY A 770 6.08 73.76 33.78
C GLY A 770 7.58 73.61 34.08
N GLN A 771 8.08 72.38 34.29
CA GLN A 771 9.49 72.08 34.57
C GLN A 771 10.40 72.16 33.30
N ILE A 772 9.90 71.85 32.12
CA ILE A 772 10.63 71.97 30.87
C ILE A 772 10.99 73.44 30.64
N ARG A 773 10.11 74.37 31.00
CA ARG A 773 10.47 75.78 30.90
C ARG A 773 11.67 76.18 31.76
N GLN A 774 11.88 75.48 32.84
CA GLN A 774 13.05 75.69 33.71
C GLN A 774 14.33 75.08 33.11
N THR A 775 14.16 73.95 32.42
CA THR A 775 15.22 73.11 31.83
C THR A 775 15.76 73.65 30.50
N VAL A 776 15.03 74.63 29.86
CA VAL A 776 15.49 75.29 28.58
C VAL A 776 16.84 75.97 28.74
N GLY A 777 17.12 76.51 29.94
CA GLY A 777 18.41 77.08 30.30
C GLY A 777 19.57 76.04 30.35
N GLU A 778 19.27 74.77 30.67
CA GLU A 778 20.23 73.66 30.76
C GLU A 778 20.48 73.05 29.39
N ASN A 779 19.48 73.10 28.47
CA ASN A 779 19.60 72.58 27.15
C ASN A 779 20.61 73.22 26.23
N VAL A 780 20.95 74.54 26.48
CA VAL A 780 22.05 75.22 25.74
C VAL A 780 23.38 74.56 26.07
N ARG A 781 23.55 73.93 27.25
CA ARG A 781 24.77 73.23 27.60
C ARG A 781 24.81 71.82 26.88
N SER A 782 23.61 71.19 26.78
CA SER A 782 23.49 69.91 26.11
C SER A 782 23.71 69.96 24.60
N ALA A 783 23.52 71.16 23.97
CA ALA A 783 23.82 71.37 22.53
C ALA A 783 25.29 71.11 22.19
N GLN A 784 26.19 71.43 23.12
CA GLN A 784 27.64 71.18 22.94
C GLN A 784 27.96 69.65 23.04
N GLU A 785 27.26 68.90 23.87
CA GLU A 785 27.42 67.47 23.90
C GLU A 785 26.80 66.75 22.69
N LEU A 786 25.74 67.32 22.10
CA LEU A 786 25.15 66.85 20.88
C LEU A 786 26.07 66.91 19.65
N ASP A 787 26.89 67.88 19.58
CA ASP A 787 27.88 68.02 18.44
C ASP A 787 28.95 66.93 18.50
N GLN A 788 29.33 66.50 19.70
CA GLN A 788 30.25 65.37 19.89
C GLN A 788 29.62 64.07 19.54
N ARG A 789 28.36 63.87 19.92
CA ARG A 789 27.61 62.61 19.63
C ARG A 789 27.21 62.50 18.16
N ALA A 790 27.05 63.61 17.45
CA ALA A 790 26.84 63.61 16.00
C ALA A 790 28.03 63.03 15.26
N GLY A 791 29.27 63.23 15.75
CA GLY A 791 30.46 62.56 15.24
C GLY A 791 30.41 61.04 15.35
N ASP A 792 29.94 60.53 16.49
CA ASP A 792 29.81 59.08 16.75
C ASP A 792 28.72 58.44 15.88
N LEU A 793 27.61 59.15 15.66
CA LEU A 793 26.53 58.65 14.78
C LEU A 793 26.96 58.55 13.32
N THR A 794 27.85 59.45 12.89
CA THR A 794 28.44 59.37 11.55
C THR A 794 29.29 58.10 11.36
N ALA A 795 30.04 57.72 12.39
CA ALA A 795 30.83 56.50 12.39
C ALA A 795 29.94 55.23 12.40
N ILE A 796 28.87 55.21 13.16
CA ILE A 796 27.87 54.11 13.21
C ILE A 796 27.17 53.99 11.84
N SER A 797 26.78 55.12 11.23
CA SER A 797 26.16 55.16 9.91
C SER A 797 27.06 54.56 8.84
N ALA A 798 28.35 54.88 8.85
CA ALA A 798 29.33 54.32 7.94
C ALA A 798 29.42 52.80 8.08
N THR A 799 29.36 52.29 9.32
CA THR A 799 29.37 50.84 9.61
C THR A 799 28.11 50.13 9.12
N LEU A 800 26.91 50.72 9.33
CA LEU A 800 25.64 50.20 8.82
C LEU A 800 25.59 50.19 7.29
N GLN A 801 26.09 51.23 6.62
CA GLN A 801 26.19 51.24 5.17
C GLN A 801 27.13 50.17 4.64
N GLN A 802 28.24 49.88 5.32
CA GLN A 802 29.15 48.84 4.96
C GLN A 802 28.50 47.46 5.11
N SER A 803 27.68 47.26 6.14
CA SER A 803 26.94 46.01 6.36
C SER A 803 25.80 45.80 5.36
N ALA A 804 25.09 46.88 5.00
CA ALA A 804 24.07 46.84 3.95
C ALA A 804 24.62 46.50 2.55
N LYS A 805 25.83 46.98 2.24
CA LYS A 805 26.51 46.69 0.95
C LYS A 805 26.94 45.22 0.78
N ARG A 806 26.81 44.37 1.83
CA ARG A 806 27.12 42.93 1.73
C ARG A 806 26.11 42.15 0.90
N TYR A 807 24.93 42.68 0.76
CA TYR A 807 23.87 42.07 -0.04
C TYR A 807 23.51 42.99 -1.21
N LYS A 808 23.26 42.38 -2.36
CA LYS A 808 22.72 43.11 -3.51
C LYS A 808 21.23 43.36 -3.26
N VAL A 809 20.89 44.63 -3.18
CA VAL A 809 19.54 45.11 -2.93
C VAL A 809 18.99 45.79 -4.15
#